data_a1ac76e4528b4a43ba2e1500af83ce62
#
_entry.id   a1ac76e4528b4a43ba2e1500af83ce62
#
_cell.length_a   1.000
_cell.length_b   1.000
_cell.length_c   1.000
_cell.angle_alpha   90.00
_cell.angle_beta   90.00
_cell.angle_gamma   90.00
#
_symmetry.space_group_name_H-M   'P 1'
#
loop_
_entity.id
_entity.type
_entity.pdbx_description
1 polymer ?
#
loop_
_entity_poly.entity_id
_entity_poly.type
_entity_poly.pdbx_seq_one_letter_code
_entity_poly.pdbx_strand_id
1 'polypeptide(L)'
;MDVKYVQTTCPYCGTGCTFNLVVKEGKVVGTAPYQRSPVNEGKVCPKGTYAHEFVNHPDRLTKPLIKKDGKFVEATWDEALDLVAKKFKQYKPDECACLSSARVSNEENYAMMKFARGVLKTRHIDHCARLCHASTVAGLAATFGSGAMTNSIGDIAESKCCFIIGSNTFEQHPLIGRRVMQAKANGAKIIYADPRYTPTAKQADLYMQFRSGSDVAIFNGLMQEILKNGWEDKEFIKNRTKDFDKLKEEVMKPIYSLENVSKVSGIPVEKLKTAAEWIAKAESACILYSMGITQHTTGVDNVKSVANLQMLTGNLGRPGTGVNALRGQNNVQGACDMGCLPVVFSGYQKVIDEAAHKKFADAWGFPDGICEPKNGYEVTVMMDVLADKPGELKCMYIMGENPMISDPDLHHVEKGLKTLEFLVVQDIFLTETAELAHVVLPSCCYAEKDGTQTSTERRVQMWRKAQDPPGQAKLDWVIIKEIATRMGYGKQFAWNSAEDIFNEMAKLTPSYAGMSYARLAKPEALHWPCPTPDHPGTPILHKEKFAHPDGLGQFFAVPYKPPAEVPDAEYPFILTTGRCIWQWHTGTMTRRSHSLEAEEPTGWIEINPEDAKALGIKNGDMVKATTRRGTVNVPARVTPDIMKGVTFMPFHYKECAANVLTNNALDPIAKIPEFKACAVKIEKIEGGN
;
A
#
# COMPACT_ATOMS: atom_id res chain seq x y z
N MET A 1 -31.44 26.26 -8.05
CA MET A 1 -30.17 25.62 -8.42
C MET A 1 -30.25 24.16 -7.98
N ASP A 2 -30.14 23.23 -8.93
CA ASP A 2 -30.21 21.79 -8.61
C ASP A 2 -28.82 21.35 -8.08
N VAL A 3 -28.69 21.22 -6.76
CA VAL A 3 -27.49 20.74 -6.08
C VAL A 3 -27.79 19.36 -5.54
N LYS A 4 -26.98 18.37 -5.93
CA LYS A 4 -27.09 16.97 -5.45
C LYS A 4 -25.91 16.62 -4.57
N TYR A 5 -26.15 15.77 -3.57
CA TYR A 5 -25.14 15.21 -2.70
C TYR A 5 -25.04 13.70 -2.96
N VAL A 6 -23.90 13.26 -3.48
CA VAL A 6 -23.66 11.85 -3.80
C VAL A 6 -22.67 11.28 -2.81
N GLN A 7 -23.16 10.38 -1.95
CA GLN A 7 -22.30 9.69 -0.99
C GLN A 7 -21.27 8.80 -1.70
N THR A 8 -20.01 8.91 -1.35
CA THR A 8 -18.93 8.08 -1.88
C THR A 8 -17.83 7.88 -0.85
N THR A 9 -16.85 7.01 -1.14
CA THR A 9 -15.68 6.76 -0.31
C THR A 9 -14.46 7.43 -0.92
N CYS A 10 -13.60 8.01 -0.07
CA CYS A 10 -12.42 8.78 -0.44
C CYS A 10 -11.43 7.95 -1.29
N PRO A 11 -10.86 8.51 -2.39
CA PRO A 11 -9.95 7.79 -3.28
C PRO A 11 -8.49 7.83 -2.83
N TYR A 12 -8.17 8.35 -1.64
CA TYR A 12 -6.77 8.55 -1.24
C TYR A 12 -6.22 7.42 -0.36
N CYS A 13 -6.31 7.51 0.95
CA CYS A 13 -5.66 6.53 1.82
C CYS A 13 -6.58 5.37 2.23
N GLY A 14 -5.98 4.30 2.75
CA GLY A 14 -6.69 3.11 3.21
C GLY A 14 -7.61 3.28 4.42
N THR A 15 -7.76 4.49 4.97
CA THR A 15 -8.72 4.76 6.05
C THR A 15 -10.17 4.52 5.61
N GLY A 16 -10.51 4.81 4.34
CA GLY A 16 -11.88 4.60 3.85
C GLY A 16 -12.89 5.63 4.35
N CYS A 17 -12.49 6.92 4.46
CA CYS A 17 -13.41 7.99 4.84
C CYS A 17 -14.55 8.11 3.85
N THR A 18 -15.78 8.25 4.35
CA THR A 18 -16.98 8.51 3.54
C THR A 18 -17.36 9.97 3.61
N PHE A 19 -17.68 10.59 2.47
CA PHE A 19 -18.17 11.96 2.33
C PHE A 19 -19.16 12.06 1.17
N ASN A 20 -19.79 13.22 1.01
CA ASN A 20 -20.63 13.50 -0.14
C ASN A 20 -19.86 14.32 -1.19
N LEU A 21 -19.96 13.94 -2.45
CA LEU A 21 -19.61 14.80 -3.56
C LEU A 21 -20.77 15.78 -3.80
N VAL A 22 -20.45 17.06 -3.92
CA VAL A 22 -21.41 18.12 -4.27
C VAL A 22 -21.43 18.25 -5.77
N VAL A 23 -22.59 17.99 -6.37
CA VAL A 23 -22.81 18.05 -7.83
C VAL A 23 -23.71 19.22 -8.16
N LYS A 24 -23.25 20.07 -9.07
CA LYS A 24 -24.02 21.19 -9.62
C LYS A 24 -23.96 21.11 -11.15
N GLU A 25 -25.13 21.18 -11.79
CA GLU A 25 -25.23 21.12 -13.27
C GLU A 25 -24.49 19.91 -13.88
N GLY A 26 -24.59 18.75 -13.21
CA GLY A 26 -23.96 17.49 -13.66
C GLY A 26 -22.46 17.38 -13.42
N LYS A 27 -21.82 18.38 -12.78
CA LYS A 27 -20.38 18.37 -12.47
C LYS A 27 -20.12 18.36 -10.97
N VAL A 28 -19.13 17.62 -10.56
CA VAL A 28 -18.62 17.63 -9.19
C VAL A 28 -17.88 18.94 -8.95
N VAL A 29 -18.33 19.70 -7.94
CA VAL A 29 -17.80 21.04 -7.62
C VAL A 29 -17.28 21.16 -6.19
N GLY A 30 -17.42 20.12 -5.36
CA GLY A 30 -16.97 20.16 -3.97
C GLY A 30 -17.19 18.86 -3.25
N THR A 31 -16.81 18.86 -1.96
CA THR A 31 -17.10 17.80 -1.00
C THR A 31 -17.87 18.33 0.19
N ALA A 32 -18.69 17.50 0.81
CA ALA A 32 -19.44 17.84 2.02
C ALA A 32 -19.39 16.68 3.05
N PRO A 33 -19.48 16.96 4.34
CA PRO A 33 -19.49 15.95 5.39
C PRO A 33 -20.59 14.88 5.22
N TYR A 34 -20.27 13.63 5.58
CA TYR A 34 -21.26 12.56 5.76
C TYR A 34 -21.19 12.04 7.20
N GLN A 35 -22.07 12.55 8.05
CA GLN A 35 -22.03 12.33 9.50
C GLN A 35 -22.25 10.87 9.92
N ARG A 36 -22.94 10.06 9.10
CA ARG A 36 -23.26 8.66 9.39
C ARG A 36 -22.09 7.70 9.18
N SER A 37 -20.94 8.17 8.65
CA SER A 37 -19.78 7.31 8.47
C SER A 37 -19.21 6.85 9.80
N PRO A 38 -19.12 5.54 10.08
CA PRO A 38 -18.53 5.03 11.31
C PRO A 38 -17.00 5.20 11.35
N VAL A 39 -16.38 5.42 10.18
CA VAL A 39 -14.92 5.58 10.05
C VAL A 39 -14.49 6.98 10.47
N ASN A 40 -15.06 8.00 9.84
CA ASN A 40 -14.61 9.40 9.96
C ASN A 40 -15.63 10.35 10.57
N GLU A 41 -16.88 9.94 10.84
CA GLU A 41 -17.92 10.73 11.55
C GLU A 41 -18.06 12.14 10.96
N GLY A 42 -18.11 12.25 9.65
CA GLY A 42 -18.19 13.52 8.91
C GLY A 42 -16.90 14.35 8.84
N LYS A 43 -15.80 13.92 9.46
CA LYS A 43 -14.51 14.60 9.38
C LYS A 43 -13.73 14.12 8.15
N VAL A 44 -12.96 15.03 7.53
CA VAL A 44 -12.05 14.72 6.43
C VAL A 44 -10.73 15.44 6.63
N CYS A 45 -9.65 14.88 6.07
CA CYS A 45 -8.35 15.55 6.02
C CYS A 45 -8.28 16.49 4.79
N PRO A 46 -7.24 17.33 4.66
CA PRO A 46 -7.11 18.22 3.50
C PRO A 46 -7.26 17.49 2.16
N LYS A 47 -6.61 16.33 1.98
CA LYS A 47 -6.75 15.54 0.75
C LYS A 47 -8.21 15.13 0.47
N GLY A 48 -8.95 14.70 1.48
CA GLY A 48 -10.37 14.37 1.34
C GLY A 48 -11.25 15.59 1.05
N THR A 49 -10.92 16.77 1.61
CA THR A 49 -11.61 18.02 1.35
C THR A 49 -11.50 18.44 -0.11
N TYR A 50 -10.31 18.33 -0.68
CA TYR A 50 -10.02 18.73 -2.06
C TYR A 50 -10.02 17.55 -3.06
N ALA A 51 -10.60 16.41 -2.71
CA ALA A 51 -10.64 15.22 -3.57
C ALA A 51 -11.44 15.44 -4.88
N HIS A 52 -12.22 16.49 -4.98
CA HIS A 52 -12.99 16.86 -6.16
C HIS A 52 -12.19 17.60 -7.24
N GLU A 53 -11.07 18.27 -6.89
CA GLU A 53 -10.39 19.20 -7.80
C GLU A 53 -9.75 18.52 -9.00
N PHE A 54 -9.16 17.33 -8.84
CA PHE A 54 -8.56 16.61 -9.96
C PHE A 54 -9.60 15.97 -10.91
N VAL A 55 -10.86 15.82 -10.48
CA VAL A 55 -11.91 15.12 -11.25
C VAL A 55 -12.15 15.79 -12.59
N ASN A 56 -12.25 17.12 -12.59
CA ASN A 56 -12.48 17.93 -13.78
C ASN A 56 -11.23 18.69 -14.28
N HIS A 57 -10.03 18.21 -13.90
CA HIS A 57 -8.78 18.85 -14.32
C HIS A 57 -8.62 18.79 -15.86
N PRO A 58 -8.12 19.86 -16.54
CA PRO A 58 -7.98 19.88 -17.99
C PRO A 58 -7.04 18.82 -18.57
N ASP A 59 -6.07 18.32 -17.80
CA ASP A 59 -5.17 17.23 -18.22
C ASP A 59 -5.86 15.86 -18.30
N ARG A 60 -7.14 15.72 -17.91
CA ARG A 60 -7.85 14.45 -18.00
C ARG A 60 -7.85 13.94 -19.43
N LEU A 61 -7.46 12.66 -19.58
CA LEU A 61 -7.54 12.00 -20.88
C LEU A 61 -9.00 11.85 -21.32
N THR A 62 -9.27 12.20 -22.58
CA THR A 62 -10.63 12.23 -23.15
C THR A 62 -10.81 11.31 -24.34
N LYS A 63 -9.71 10.87 -24.97
CA LYS A 63 -9.71 9.99 -26.14
C LYS A 63 -8.54 9.01 -26.06
N PRO A 64 -8.67 7.81 -26.67
CA PRO A 64 -7.52 6.92 -26.84
C PRO A 64 -6.39 7.58 -27.62
N LEU A 65 -5.16 7.24 -27.23
CA LEU A 65 -3.95 7.70 -27.90
C LEU A 65 -3.16 6.49 -28.41
N ILE A 66 -2.66 6.58 -29.65
CA ILE A 66 -1.75 5.59 -30.25
C ILE A 66 -0.44 6.30 -30.60
N LYS A 67 0.69 5.72 -30.23
CA LYS A 67 2.01 6.23 -30.57
C LYS A 67 2.36 5.85 -32.00
N LYS A 68 2.51 6.85 -32.89
CA LYS A 68 2.96 6.71 -34.29
C LYS A 68 4.21 7.56 -34.48
N ASP A 69 5.27 6.98 -34.98
CA ASP A 69 6.55 7.68 -35.23
C ASP A 69 7.05 8.47 -33.99
N GLY A 70 6.92 7.87 -32.81
CA GLY A 70 7.35 8.45 -31.53
C GLY A 70 6.41 9.51 -30.94
N LYS A 71 5.28 9.86 -31.60
CA LYS A 71 4.32 10.85 -31.15
C LYS A 71 2.95 10.23 -30.92
N PHE A 72 2.24 10.72 -29.89
CA PHE A 72 0.87 10.32 -29.68
C PHE A 72 -0.07 11.04 -30.65
N VAL A 73 -0.98 10.27 -31.25
CA VAL A 73 -2.10 10.76 -32.04
C VAL A 73 -3.39 10.23 -31.44
N GLU A 74 -4.44 11.08 -31.46
CA GLU A 74 -5.78 10.66 -31.06
C GLU A 74 -6.30 9.56 -31.99
N ALA A 75 -6.98 8.58 -31.43
CA ALA A 75 -7.57 7.47 -32.14
C ALA A 75 -9.01 7.24 -31.71
N THR A 76 -9.77 6.54 -32.53
CA THR A 76 -11.07 6.02 -32.11
C THR A 76 -10.89 4.82 -31.18
N TRP A 77 -11.94 4.52 -30.40
CA TRP A 77 -11.92 3.32 -29.53
C TRP A 77 -11.73 2.04 -30.36
N ASP A 78 -12.36 1.93 -31.52
CA ASP A 78 -12.21 0.72 -32.37
C ASP A 78 -10.78 0.57 -32.85
N GLU A 79 -10.14 1.63 -33.36
CA GLU A 79 -8.73 1.58 -33.78
C GLU A 79 -7.81 1.17 -32.62
N ALA A 80 -8.00 1.73 -31.43
CA ALA A 80 -7.15 1.45 -30.28
C ALA A 80 -7.34 0.01 -29.79
N LEU A 81 -8.60 -0.41 -29.59
CA LEU A 81 -8.91 -1.73 -29.04
C LEU A 81 -8.62 -2.88 -30.02
N ASP A 82 -8.83 -2.66 -31.33
CA ASP A 82 -8.46 -3.63 -32.37
C ASP A 82 -6.94 -3.81 -32.43
N LEU A 83 -6.18 -2.71 -32.32
CA LEU A 83 -4.71 -2.77 -32.25
C LEU A 83 -4.27 -3.55 -31.00
N VAL A 84 -4.83 -3.24 -29.82
CA VAL A 84 -4.51 -3.93 -28.56
C VAL A 84 -4.82 -5.43 -28.67
N ALA A 85 -6.03 -5.79 -29.10
CA ALA A 85 -6.44 -7.18 -29.22
C ALA A 85 -5.59 -7.95 -30.25
N LYS A 86 -5.27 -7.32 -31.40
CA LYS A 86 -4.40 -7.91 -32.43
C LYS A 86 -3.00 -8.15 -31.89
N LYS A 87 -2.43 -7.20 -31.15
CA LYS A 87 -1.09 -7.31 -30.58
C LYS A 87 -1.02 -8.38 -29.50
N PHE A 88 -1.96 -8.38 -28.54
CA PHE A 88 -1.98 -9.39 -27.47
C PHE A 88 -2.04 -10.83 -27.99
N LYS A 89 -2.74 -11.08 -29.12
CA LYS A 89 -2.79 -12.41 -29.76
C LYS A 89 -1.45 -12.89 -30.32
N GLN A 90 -0.44 -12.02 -30.45
CA GLN A 90 0.86 -12.36 -31.01
C GLN A 90 1.84 -12.93 -29.99
N TYR A 91 1.60 -12.66 -28.70
CA TYR A 91 2.51 -13.04 -27.63
C TYR A 91 2.07 -14.32 -26.93
N LYS A 92 3.05 -15.09 -26.45
CA LYS A 92 2.80 -16.26 -25.60
C LYS A 92 2.39 -15.81 -24.20
N PRO A 93 1.68 -16.66 -23.43
CA PRO A 93 1.25 -16.33 -22.07
C PRO A 93 2.37 -15.79 -21.16
N ASP A 94 3.52 -16.44 -21.14
CA ASP A 94 4.67 -16.06 -20.30
C ASP A 94 5.44 -14.85 -20.82
N GLU A 95 5.19 -14.39 -22.04
CA GLU A 95 5.73 -13.14 -22.59
C GLU A 95 4.88 -11.91 -22.19
N CYS A 96 3.72 -12.12 -21.56
CA CYS A 96 2.77 -11.08 -21.16
C CYS A 96 2.77 -10.85 -19.65
N ALA A 97 2.63 -9.60 -19.24
CA ALA A 97 2.43 -9.22 -17.84
C ALA A 97 1.32 -8.18 -17.70
N CYS A 98 0.69 -8.15 -16.51
CA CYS A 98 -0.36 -7.17 -16.17
C CYS A 98 -0.06 -6.52 -14.83
N LEU A 99 -0.28 -5.20 -14.72
CA LEU A 99 -0.33 -4.49 -13.46
C LEU A 99 -1.75 -3.97 -13.23
N SER A 100 -2.37 -4.39 -12.15
CA SER A 100 -3.61 -3.85 -11.64
C SER A 100 -3.34 -2.75 -10.61
N SER A 101 -4.36 -2.19 -9.97
CA SER A 101 -4.16 -0.99 -9.17
C SER A 101 -5.02 -0.94 -7.91
N ALA A 102 -4.47 -0.32 -6.87
CA ALA A 102 -5.24 0.11 -5.71
C ALA A 102 -6.10 1.37 -5.96
N ARG A 103 -6.11 1.90 -7.19
CA ARG A 103 -6.88 3.10 -7.59
C ARG A 103 -8.21 2.78 -8.21
N VAL A 104 -8.38 1.56 -8.65
CA VAL A 104 -9.60 1.06 -9.27
C VAL A 104 -10.45 0.30 -8.25
N SER A 105 -11.69 -0.02 -8.61
CA SER A 105 -12.61 -0.72 -7.73
C SER A 105 -12.23 -2.20 -7.54
N ASN A 106 -12.89 -2.90 -6.62
CA ASN A 106 -12.75 -4.34 -6.45
C ASN A 106 -13.16 -5.09 -7.72
N GLU A 107 -14.25 -4.64 -8.35
CA GLU A 107 -14.79 -5.19 -9.58
C GLU A 107 -13.79 -5.07 -10.74
N GLU A 108 -13.13 -3.95 -10.85
CA GLU A 108 -12.12 -3.69 -11.89
C GLU A 108 -10.84 -4.48 -11.65
N ASN A 109 -10.42 -4.61 -10.38
CA ASN A 109 -9.33 -5.52 -10.00
C ASN A 109 -9.66 -6.97 -10.35
N TYR A 110 -10.89 -7.43 -10.04
CA TYR A 110 -11.33 -8.77 -10.40
C TYR A 110 -11.37 -8.97 -11.92
N ALA A 111 -11.87 -7.99 -12.67
CA ALA A 111 -11.90 -8.03 -14.12
C ALA A 111 -10.48 -8.13 -14.73
N MET A 112 -9.51 -7.37 -14.20
CA MET A 112 -8.11 -7.45 -14.65
C MET A 112 -7.50 -8.81 -14.30
N MET A 113 -7.71 -9.35 -13.11
CA MET A 113 -7.23 -10.67 -12.71
C MET A 113 -7.82 -11.77 -13.61
N LYS A 114 -9.12 -11.72 -13.89
CA LYS A 114 -9.78 -12.66 -14.81
C LYS A 114 -9.26 -12.53 -16.23
N PHE A 115 -9.00 -11.30 -16.71
CA PHE A 115 -8.44 -11.04 -18.03
C PHE A 115 -7.01 -11.59 -18.15
N ALA A 116 -6.15 -11.28 -17.19
CA ALA A 116 -4.77 -11.77 -17.20
C ALA A 116 -4.72 -13.31 -17.23
N ARG A 117 -5.45 -13.96 -16.33
CA ARG A 117 -5.40 -15.42 -16.16
C ARG A 117 -6.22 -16.20 -17.16
N GLY A 118 -7.31 -15.64 -17.68
CA GLY A 118 -8.21 -16.31 -18.59
C GLY A 118 -8.00 -15.98 -20.06
N VAL A 119 -7.78 -14.69 -20.39
CA VAL A 119 -7.63 -14.22 -21.78
C VAL A 119 -6.17 -14.28 -22.24
N LEU A 120 -5.27 -13.61 -21.52
CA LEU A 120 -3.84 -13.66 -21.82
C LEU A 120 -3.19 -14.96 -21.35
N LYS A 121 -3.83 -15.67 -20.44
CA LYS A 121 -3.36 -16.88 -19.76
C LYS A 121 -2.00 -16.68 -19.07
N THR A 122 -1.65 -15.42 -18.78
CA THR A 122 -0.42 -15.12 -18.06
C THR A 122 -0.61 -15.34 -16.55
N ARG A 123 0.45 -15.80 -15.93
CA ARG A 123 0.59 -15.86 -14.47
C ARG A 123 1.19 -14.58 -13.90
N HIS A 124 1.74 -13.70 -14.73
CA HIS A 124 2.43 -12.47 -14.35
C HIS A 124 1.42 -11.33 -14.16
N ILE A 125 0.77 -11.30 -12.99
CA ILE A 125 -0.10 -10.21 -12.56
C ILE A 125 0.28 -9.80 -11.14
N ASP A 126 0.47 -8.51 -10.90
CA ASP A 126 0.71 -7.94 -9.57
C ASP A 126 0.13 -6.52 -9.51
N HIS A 127 0.33 -5.82 -8.39
CA HIS A 127 -0.07 -4.43 -8.21
C HIS A 127 0.79 -3.75 -7.12
N CYS A 128 0.55 -2.46 -6.86
CA CYS A 128 1.31 -1.63 -5.92
C CYS A 128 1.39 -2.13 -4.46
N ALA A 129 0.64 -3.18 -4.06
CA ALA A 129 0.84 -3.79 -2.75
C ALA A 129 2.25 -4.34 -2.58
N ARG A 130 2.89 -4.74 -3.70
CA ARG A 130 4.28 -5.20 -3.72
C ARG A 130 5.24 -4.14 -3.21
N LEU A 131 4.97 -2.89 -3.50
CA LEU A 131 5.76 -1.74 -3.05
C LEU A 131 5.31 -1.19 -1.68
N CYS A 132 4.27 -1.77 -1.06
CA CYS A 132 3.61 -1.17 0.11
C CYS A 132 3.52 -2.15 1.30
N HIS A 133 2.63 -3.12 1.24
CA HIS A 133 2.28 -4.02 2.34
C HIS A 133 2.36 -5.51 2.00
N ALA A 134 3.13 -5.91 0.97
CA ALA A 134 3.36 -7.32 0.66
C ALA A 134 3.98 -8.06 1.86
N SER A 135 4.90 -7.41 2.58
CA SER A 135 5.46 -7.94 3.83
C SER A 135 4.40 -8.19 4.91
N THR A 136 3.39 -7.31 5.01
CA THR A 136 2.26 -7.52 5.94
C THR A 136 1.45 -8.74 5.53
N VAL A 137 1.13 -8.88 4.24
CA VAL A 137 0.36 -10.04 3.76
C VAL A 137 1.11 -11.34 4.06
N ALA A 138 2.39 -11.41 3.73
CA ALA A 138 3.21 -12.60 3.96
C ALA A 138 3.45 -12.87 5.46
N GLY A 139 3.85 -11.85 6.22
CA GLY A 139 4.18 -11.98 7.65
C GLY A 139 2.97 -12.35 8.50
N LEU A 140 1.83 -11.65 8.34
CA LEU A 140 0.62 -11.96 9.12
C LEU A 140 -0.05 -13.25 8.66
N ALA A 141 0.00 -13.59 7.36
CA ALA A 141 -0.48 -14.90 6.91
C ALA A 141 0.34 -16.04 7.51
N ALA A 142 1.66 -15.87 7.66
CA ALA A 142 2.52 -16.86 8.31
C ALA A 142 2.24 -16.98 9.82
N THR A 143 1.99 -15.84 10.51
CA THR A 143 1.80 -15.84 11.98
C THR A 143 0.35 -16.11 12.39
N PHE A 144 -0.63 -15.56 11.69
CA PHE A 144 -2.06 -15.59 12.07
C PHE A 144 -2.94 -16.39 11.10
N GLY A 145 -2.41 -16.80 9.94
CA GLY A 145 -3.19 -17.39 8.86
C GLY A 145 -4.00 -16.39 8.03
N SER A 146 -3.89 -15.09 8.32
CA SER A 146 -4.59 -14.01 7.60
C SER A 146 -3.70 -12.78 7.49
N GLY A 147 -3.50 -12.27 6.28
CA GLY A 147 -2.57 -11.18 5.98
C GLY A 147 -3.13 -9.75 6.11
N ALA A 148 -4.10 -9.51 6.99
CA ALA A 148 -4.80 -8.24 7.10
C ALA A 148 -4.80 -7.65 8.52
N MET A 149 -5.10 -6.36 8.64
CA MET A 149 -5.33 -5.65 9.91
C MET A 149 -6.33 -6.41 10.77
N THR A 150 -6.02 -6.65 12.05
CA THR A 150 -6.83 -7.54 12.89
C THR A 150 -8.08 -6.91 13.45
N ASN A 151 -8.05 -5.61 13.74
CA ASN A 151 -9.14 -4.87 14.40
C ASN A 151 -9.72 -3.77 13.49
N SER A 152 -10.82 -3.17 13.90
CA SER A 152 -11.39 -2.03 13.20
C SER A 152 -10.69 -0.71 13.59
N ILE A 153 -10.86 0.33 12.77
CA ILE A 153 -10.33 1.67 13.06
C ILE A 153 -11.00 2.23 14.35
N GLY A 154 -12.27 1.90 14.57
CA GLY A 154 -13.00 2.31 15.78
C GLY A 154 -12.38 1.77 17.05
N ASP A 155 -11.92 0.53 17.06
CA ASP A 155 -11.32 -0.13 18.22
C ASP A 155 -10.06 0.56 18.74
N ILE A 156 -9.34 1.30 17.89
CA ILE A 156 -8.14 2.05 18.32
C ILE A 156 -8.45 3.03 19.44
N ALA A 157 -9.64 3.64 19.43
CA ALA A 157 -10.07 4.58 20.46
C ALA A 157 -10.29 3.94 21.84
N GLU A 158 -10.43 2.61 21.90
CA GLU A 158 -10.64 1.83 23.13
C GLU A 158 -9.33 1.32 23.75
N SER A 159 -8.21 1.45 23.02
CA SER A 159 -6.90 0.98 23.47
C SER A 159 -6.41 1.75 24.72
N LYS A 160 -5.70 1.06 25.62
CA LYS A 160 -5.04 1.66 26.79
C LYS A 160 -3.54 1.93 26.54
N CYS A 161 -2.97 1.33 25.50
CA CYS A 161 -1.63 1.62 25.02
C CYS A 161 -1.58 1.53 23.49
N CYS A 162 -1.25 2.63 22.81
CA CYS A 162 -1.04 2.62 21.36
C CYS A 162 0.46 2.70 21.06
N PHE A 163 1.04 1.65 20.52
CA PHE A 163 2.40 1.66 20.01
C PHE A 163 2.39 1.90 18.50
N ILE A 164 2.86 3.07 18.08
CA ILE A 164 2.92 3.49 16.69
C ILE A 164 4.38 3.42 16.25
N ILE A 165 4.68 2.64 15.22
CA ILE A 165 6.05 2.45 14.73
C ILE A 165 6.10 2.48 13.20
N GLY A 166 7.07 3.21 12.64
CA GLY A 166 7.24 3.31 11.18
C GLY A 166 6.02 3.86 10.45
N SER A 167 5.27 4.75 11.09
CA SER A 167 4.03 5.34 10.57
C SER A 167 3.82 6.77 11.06
N ASN A 168 3.98 7.75 10.19
CA ASN A 168 3.55 9.11 10.46
C ASN A 168 2.02 9.23 10.35
N THR A 169 1.31 8.66 11.31
CA THR A 169 -0.15 8.43 11.25
C THR A 169 -0.96 9.72 11.13
N PHE A 170 -0.51 10.81 11.77
CA PHE A 170 -1.23 12.09 11.76
C PHE A 170 -1.21 12.80 10.40
N GLU A 171 -0.19 12.55 9.55
CA GLU A 171 -0.14 13.09 8.19
C GLU A 171 -0.65 12.11 7.13
N GLN A 172 -0.38 10.81 7.32
CA GLN A 172 -0.65 9.80 6.30
C GLN A 172 -2.05 9.18 6.42
N HIS A 173 -2.58 9.11 7.64
CA HIS A 173 -3.89 8.57 7.98
C HIS A 173 -4.58 9.44 9.05
N PRO A 174 -4.86 10.75 8.77
CA PRO A 174 -5.24 11.72 9.82
C PRO A 174 -6.48 11.31 10.63
N LEU A 175 -7.44 10.61 10.01
CA LEU A 175 -8.65 10.17 10.71
C LEU A 175 -8.39 8.95 11.62
N ILE A 176 -7.36 8.14 11.34
CA ILE A 176 -6.85 7.13 12.27
C ILE A 176 -6.09 7.84 13.41
N GLY A 177 -5.26 8.85 13.09
CA GLY A 177 -4.63 9.71 14.10
C GLY A 177 -5.64 10.31 15.07
N ARG A 178 -6.82 10.71 14.58
CA ARG A 178 -7.92 11.16 15.44
C ARG A 178 -8.39 10.07 16.42
N ARG A 179 -8.44 8.78 16.02
CA ARG A 179 -8.79 7.67 16.93
C ARG A 179 -7.71 7.47 18.01
N VAL A 180 -6.43 7.63 17.65
CA VAL A 180 -5.33 7.62 18.62
C VAL A 180 -5.50 8.76 19.66
N MET A 181 -5.90 9.96 19.22
CA MET A 181 -6.16 11.07 20.14
C MET A 181 -7.38 10.83 21.02
N GLN A 182 -8.40 10.13 20.52
CA GLN A 182 -9.53 9.69 21.36
C GLN A 182 -9.07 8.68 22.42
N ALA A 183 -8.23 7.70 22.08
CA ALA A 183 -7.63 6.78 23.04
C ALA A 183 -6.83 7.55 24.11
N LYS A 184 -6.00 8.52 23.70
CA LYS A 184 -5.22 9.37 24.62
C LYS A 184 -6.13 10.14 25.57
N ALA A 185 -7.20 10.75 25.08
CA ALA A 185 -8.19 11.45 25.88
C ALA A 185 -8.89 10.51 26.90
N ASN A 186 -8.99 9.22 26.58
CA ASN A 186 -9.49 8.15 27.45
C ASN A 186 -8.40 7.54 28.35
N GLY A 187 -7.23 8.20 28.48
CA GLY A 187 -6.14 7.80 29.38
C GLY A 187 -5.11 6.82 28.81
N ALA A 188 -5.17 6.51 27.52
CA ALA A 188 -4.17 5.64 26.88
C ALA A 188 -2.79 6.27 26.87
N LYS A 189 -1.74 5.42 26.99
CA LYS A 189 -0.35 5.79 26.73
C LYS A 189 -0.06 5.69 25.25
N ILE A 190 0.59 6.71 24.69
CA ILE A 190 0.99 6.74 23.29
C ILE A 190 2.51 6.62 23.20
N ILE A 191 2.98 5.51 22.62
CA ILE A 191 4.39 5.26 22.30
C ILE A 191 4.56 5.49 20.79
N TYR A 192 5.55 6.27 20.40
CA TYR A 192 5.88 6.53 19.00
C TYR A 192 7.34 6.26 18.70
N ALA A 193 7.63 5.44 17.70
CA ALA A 193 8.97 5.12 17.25
C ALA A 193 9.15 5.43 15.75
N ASP A 194 10.05 6.36 15.42
CA ASP A 194 10.33 6.81 14.04
C ASP A 194 11.66 7.56 14.02
N PRO A 195 12.44 7.51 12.91
CA PRO A 195 13.65 8.34 12.74
C PRO A 195 13.38 9.85 12.77
N ARG A 196 12.15 10.28 12.48
CA ARG A 196 11.73 11.68 12.36
C ARG A 196 10.82 12.09 13.51
N TYR A 197 11.01 13.31 14.03
CA TYR A 197 10.11 13.95 15.00
C TYR A 197 8.93 14.58 14.29
N THR A 198 7.96 13.76 13.91
CA THR A 198 6.78 14.15 13.13
C THR A 198 5.66 14.73 14.00
N PRO A 199 4.55 15.25 13.41
CA PRO A 199 3.36 15.61 14.17
C PRO A 199 2.82 14.47 15.06
N THR A 200 3.03 13.21 14.69
CA THR A 200 2.69 12.05 15.53
C THR A 200 3.56 12.01 16.79
N ALA A 201 4.86 12.30 16.68
CA ALA A 201 5.80 12.37 17.82
C ALA A 201 5.38 13.45 18.84
N LYS A 202 4.90 14.61 18.37
CA LYS A 202 4.42 15.70 19.21
C LYS A 202 3.25 15.32 20.14
N GLN A 203 2.53 14.27 19.80
CA GLN A 203 1.39 13.77 20.57
C GLN A 203 1.74 12.55 21.44
N ALA A 204 2.92 11.97 21.26
CA ALA A 204 3.36 10.79 22.01
C ALA A 204 3.70 11.14 23.46
N ASP A 205 3.41 10.21 24.38
CA ASP A 205 3.88 10.27 25.77
C ASP A 205 5.31 9.73 25.90
N LEU A 206 5.70 8.86 24.96
CA LEU A 206 7.04 8.32 24.83
C LEU A 206 7.47 8.33 23.35
N TYR A 207 8.46 9.15 23.00
CA TYR A 207 9.05 9.15 21.67
C TYR A 207 10.40 8.44 21.68
N MET A 208 10.54 7.44 20.79
CA MET A 208 11.74 6.65 20.58
C MET A 208 12.28 6.95 19.16
N GLN A 209 13.27 7.85 19.06
CA GLN A 209 13.95 8.08 17.79
C GLN A 209 14.95 6.95 17.54
N PHE A 210 14.95 6.34 16.33
CA PHE A 210 15.79 5.19 16.06
C PHE A 210 16.37 5.19 14.64
N ARG A 211 17.44 4.42 14.43
CA ARG A 211 18.05 4.21 13.11
C ARG A 211 17.24 3.23 12.28
N SER A 212 16.94 3.62 11.03
CA SER A 212 16.23 2.74 10.07
C SER A 212 16.90 1.37 9.95
N GLY A 213 16.09 0.31 9.90
CA GLY A 213 16.56 -1.08 9.77
C GLY A 213 16.96 -1.75 11.09
N SER A 214 16.70 -1.12 12.25
CA SER A 214 16.91 -1.72 13.56
C SER A 214 15.65 -2.36 14.18
N ASP A 215 14.59 -2.48 13.42
CA ASP A 215 13.25 -2.85 13.86
C ASP A 215 13.22 -4.21 14.59
N VAL A 216 13.77 -5.27 13.99
CA VAL A 216 13.83 -6.61 14.61
C VAL A 216 14.60 -6.56 15.93
N ALA A 217 15.71 -5.82 16.01
CA ALA A 217 16.47 -5.69 17.26
C ALA A 217 15.64 -5.01 18.35
N ILE A 218 14.88 -3.96 18.00
CA ILE A 218 13.98 -3.26 18.93
C ILE A 218 12.91 -4.24 19.45
N PHE A 219 12.19 -4.93 18.56
CA PHE A 219 11.14 -5.88 18.98
C PHE A 219 11.70 -7.02 19.83
N ASN A 220 12.84 -7.61 19.46
CA ASN A 220 13.46 -8.68 20.24
C ASN A 220 13.91 -8.18 21.61
N GLY A 221 14.46 -6.96 21.70
CA GLY A 221 14.82 -6.35 22.99
C GLY A 221 13.63 -6.10 23.89
N LEU A 222 12.51 -5.56 23.33
CA LEU A 222 11.27 -5.38 24.09
C LEU A 222 10.73 -6.73 24.60
N MET A 223 10.71 -7.76 23.76
CA MET A 223 10.26 -9.10 24.14
C MET A 223 11.20 -9.73 25.18
N GLN A 224 12.51 -9.54 25.07
CA GLN A 224 13.47 -10.02 26.07
C GLN A 224 13.20 -9.37 27.44
N GLU A 225 12.97 -8.05 27.48
CA GLU A 225 12.68 -7.34 28.71
C GLU A 225 11.37 -7.83 29.36
N ILE A 226 10.33 -8.04 28.53
CA ILE A 226 9.04 -8.60 28.99
C ILE A 226 9.23 -9.98 29.61
N LEU A 227 10.00 -10.87 28.96
CA LEU A 227 10.26 -12.22 29.45
C LEU A 227 11.10 -12.24 30.72
N LYS A 228 12.12 -11.36 30.82
CA LYS A 228 12.97 -11.24 32.04
C LYS A 228 12.18 -10.83 33.27
N ASN A 229 11.12 -10.01 33.06
CA ASN A 229 10.29 -9.52 34.17
C ASN A 229 9.03 -10.38 34.40
N GLY A 230 8.79 -11.40 33.59
CA GLY A 230 7.63 -12.30 33.70
C GLY A 230 6.30 -11.61 33.36
N TRP A 231 6.33 -10.64 32.45
CA TRP A 231 5.15 -9.85 32.03
C TRP A 231 4.42 -10.42 30.81
N GLU A 232 4.86 -11.56 30.30
CA GLU A 232 4.18 -12.27 29.21
C GLU A 232 2.83 -12.86 29.65
N ASP A 233 1.89 -12.95 28.71
CA ASP A 233 0.60 -13.62 28.93
C ASP A 233 0.76 -15.14 28.73
N LYS A 234 1.08 -15.84 29.84
CA LYS A 234 1.34 -17.29 29.84
C LYS A 234 0.12 -18.11 29.44
N GLU A 235 -1.08 -17.65 29.77
CA GLU A 235 -2.32 -18.36 29.45
C GLU A 235 -2.62 -18.25 27.95
N PHE A 236 -2.52 -17.05 27.37
CA PHE A 236 -2.68 -16.84 25.93
C PHE A 236 -1.64 -17.65 25.15
N ILE A 237 -0.38 -17.60 25.55
CA ILE A 237 0.72 -18.36 24.91
C ILE A 237 0.38 -19.85 24.91
N LYS A 238 0.02 -20.42 26.05
CA LYS A 238 -0.27 -21.85 26.20
C LYS A 238 -1.48 -22.30 25.39
N ASN A 239 -2.54 -21.50 25.37
CA ASN A 239 -3.84 -21.93 24.83
C ASN A 239 -4.06 -21.53 23.38
N ARG A 240 -3.34 -20.49 22.88
CA ARG A 240 -3.64 -19.84 21.61
C ARG A 240 -2.48 -19.88 20.61
N THR A 241 -1.27 -20.35 21.02
CA THR A 241 -0.08 -20.25 20.17
C THR A 241 0.73 -21.53 20.13
N LYS A 242 1.69 -21.59 19.20
CA LYS A 242 2.68 -22.65 19.08
C LYS A 242 4.08 -22.11 18.78
N ASP A 243 5.12 -22.94 18.99
CA ASP A 243 6.54 -22.63 18.79
C ASP A 243 7.09 -21.49 19.66
N PHE A 244 6.51 -21.25 20.85
CA PHE A 244 6.98 -20.23 21.79
C PHE A 244 8.43 -20.46 22.25
N ASP A 245 8.83 -21.70 22.48
CA ASP A 245 10.18 -22.03 22.94
C ASP A 245 11.26 -21.59 21.95
N LYS A 246 10.99 -21.73 20.65
CA LYS A 246 11.91 -21.26 19.58
C LYS A 246 12.07 -19.73 19.60
N LEU A 247 10.96 -18.99 19.77
CA LEU A 247 11.01 -17.54 19.94
C LEU A 247 11.83 -17.18 21.18
N LYS A 248 11.53 -17.81 22.32
CA LYS A 248 12.20 -17.54 23.61
C LYS A 248 13.71 -17.78 23.51
N GLU A 249 14.14 -18.89 22.89
CA GLU A 249 15.55 -19.16 22.64
C GLU A 249 16.23 -18.03 21.84
N GLU A 250 15.58 -17.54 20.79
CA GLU A 250 16.12 -16.45 19.98
C GLU A 250 16.22 -15.16 20.77
N VAL A 251 15.10 -14.68 21.35
CA VAL A 251 15.05 -13.36 21.98
C VAL A 251 15.84 -13.28 23.29
N MET A 252 16.11 -14.41 23.95
CA MET A 252 16.92 -14.44 25.17
C MET A 252 18.43 -14.39 24.90
N LYS A 253 18.86 -14.34 23.63
CA LYS A 253 20.28 -14.16 23.30
C LYS A 253 20.83 -12.85 23.84
N PRO A 254 22.10 -12.78 24.31
CA PRO A 254 22.69 -11.56 24.85
C PRO A 254 22.71 -10.38 23.89
N ILE A 255 22.71 -10.64 22.58
CA ILE A 255 22.68 -9.59 21.54
C ILE A 255 21.45 -8.68 21.64
N TYR A 256 20.36 -9.16 22.23
CA TYR A 256 19.10 -8.42 22.41
C TYR A 256 18.95 -7.80 23.80
N SER A 257 20.03 -7.74 24.60
CA SER A 257 19.98 -6.92 25.83
C SER A 257 19.67 -5.46 25.48
N LEU A 258 18.97 -4.75 26.36
CA LEU A 258 18.57 -3.37 26.09
C LEU A 258 19.77 -2.46 25.80
N GLU A 259 20.95 -2.74 26.41
CA GLU A 259 22.18 -2.02 26.15
C GLU A 259 22.69 -2.24 24.71
N ASN A 260 22.62 -3.48 24.21
CA ASN A 260 23.01 -3.78 22.83
C ASN A 260 22.01 -3.24 21.82
N VAL A 261 20.70 -3.38 22.11
CA VAL A 261 19.64 -2.79 21.28
C VAL A 261 19.77 -1.27 21.23
N SER A 262 20.10 -0.62 22.36
CA SER A 262 20.35 0.82 22.39
C SER A 262 21.53 1.23 21.50
N LYS A 263 22.62 0.46 21.47
CA LYS A 263 23.76 0.72 20.57
C LYS A 263 23.37 0.61 19.09
N VAL A 264 22.58 -0.40 18.74
CA VAL A 264 22.14 -0.65 17.36
C VAL A 264 21.12 0.40 16.93
N SER A 265 20.08 0.59 17.72
CA SER A 265 18.94 1.45 17.36
C SER A 265 19.17 2.95 17.63
N GLY A 266 20.02 3.29 18.60
CA GLY A 266 20.17 4.65 19.11
C GLY A 266 19.13 5.06 20.16
N ILE A 267 18.19 4.17 20.51
CA ILE A 267 17.17 4.45 21.54
C ILE A 267 17.80 4.30 22.93
N PRO A 268 17.65 5.27 23.85
CA PRO A 268 18.09 5.13 25.23
C PRO A 268 17.46 3.92 25.94
N VAL A 269 18.25 3.20 26.74
CA VAL A 269 17.83 1.98 27.47
C VAL A 269 16.54 2.22 28.27
N GLU A 270 16.43 3.32 29.00
CA GLU A 270 15.28 3.64 29.82
C GLU A 270 13.98 3.79 29.00
N LYS A 271 14.10 4.30 27.76
CA LYS A 271 12.93 4.39 26.86
C LYS A 271 12.47 3.02 26.38
N LEU A 272 13.41 2.11 26.06
CA LEU A 272 13.09 0.74 25.68
C LEU A 272 12.42 -0.02 26.83
N LYS A 273 12.94 0.14 28.05
CA LYS A 273 12.37 -0.44 29.27
C LYS A 273 10.96 0.07 29.52
N THR A 274 10.75 1.38 29.46
CA THR A 274 9.44 2.00 29.63
C THR A 274 8.44 1.52 28.57
N ALA A 275 8.87 1.40 27.31
CA ALA A 275 8.01 0.91 26.25
C ALA A 275 7.59 -0.55 26.49
N ALA A 276 8.53 -1.44 26.86
CA ALA A 276 8.25 -2.83 27.19
C ALA A 276 7.25 -2.94 28.34
N GLU A 277 7.42 -2.16 29.40
CA GLU A 277 6.54 -2.14 30.56
C GLU A 277 5.13 -1.65 30.20
N TRP A 278 5.02 -0.53 29.46
CA TRP A 278 3.70 0.02 29.11
C TRP A 278 2.91 -0.91 28.18
N ILE A 279 3.57 -1.53 27.21
CA ILE A 279 2.92 -2.48 26.30
C ILE A 279 2.45 -3.74 27.05
N ALA A 280 3.29 -4.29 27.91
CA ALA A 280 2.99 -5.56 28.59
C ALA A 280 1.97 -5.42 29.73
N LYS A 281 1.98 -4.29 30.46
CA LYS A 281 1.10 -4.06 31.62
C LYS A 281 -0.21 -3.35 31.28
N ALA A 282 -0.38 -2.85 30.05
CA ALA A 282 -1.64 -2.27 29.65
C ALA A 282 -2.75 -3.31 29.61
N GLU A 283 -3.95 -2.97 30.08
CA GLU A 283 -5.15 -3.80 29.94
C GLU A 283 -5.42 -4.19 28.49
N SER A 284 -5.15 -3.27 27.57
CA SER A 284 -5.17 -3.51 26.12
C SER A 284 -4.09 -2.67 25.43
N ALA A 285 -3.33 -3.30 24.55
CA ALA A 285 -2.35 -2.61 23.73
C ALA A 285 -2.54 -2.92 22.25
N CYS A 286 -2.51 -1.89 21.40
CA CYS A 286 -2.54 -2.04 19.97
C CYS A 286 -1.23 -1.55 19.33
N ILE A 287 -0.80 -2.21 18.26
CA ILE A 287 0.32 -1.74 17.43
C ILE A 287 -0.23 -1.20 16.12
N LEU A 288 0.14 0.05 15.78
CA LEU A 288 -0.12 0.66 14.49
C LEU A 288 1.20 0.79 13.73
N TYR A 289 1.26 0.28 12.52
CA TYR A 289 2.45 0.39 11.68
C TYR A 289 2.10 0.61 10.21
N SER A 290 3.07 1.09 9.45
CA SER A 290 2.93 1.30 8.02
C SER A 290 4.23 0.94 7.29
N MET A 291 4.54 1.67 6.22
CA MET A 291 5.65 1.37 5.30
C MET A 291 7.05 1.46 5.95
N GLY A 292 7.20 2.16 7.08
CA GLY A 292 8.45 2.15 7.84
C GLY A 292 8.83 0.78 8.39
N ILE A 293 7.85 -0.12 8.58
CA ILE A 293 8.08 -1.52 8.97
C ILE A 293 8.23 -2.42 7.73
N THR A 294 7.44 -2.17 6.69
CA THR A 294 7.31 -3.13 5.58
C THR A 294 8.35 -2.97 4.49
N GLN A 295 8.83 -1.75 4.22
CA GLN A 295 9.71 -1.44 3.10
C GLN A 295 11.21 -1.61 3.44
N HIS A 296 11.55 -2.82 3.87
CA HIS A 296 12.92 -3.28 4.18
C HIS A 296 13.18 -4.64 3.57
N THR A 297 14.43 -4.99 3.36
CA THR A 297 14.84 -6.36 3.00
C THR A 297 14.47 -7.36 4.10
N THR A 298 14.21 -6.90 5.30
CA THR A 298 13.68 -7.66 6.45
C THR A 298 12.20 -7.42 6.69
N GLY A 299 11.45 -6.91 5.71
CA GLY A 299 10.07 -6.45 5.90
C GLY A 299 9.13 -7.53 6.44
N VAL A 300 9.23 -8.76 5.95
CA VAL A 300 8.45 -9.91 6.46
C VAL A 300 8.85 -10.25 7.89
N ASP A 301 10.12 -10.23 8.21
CA ASP A 301 10.64 -10.49 9.54
C ASP A 301 10.26 -9.39 10.54
N ASN A 302 10.24 -8.13 10.10
CA ASN A 302 9.73 -7.01 10.90
C ASN A 302 8.24 -7.23 11.27
N VAL A 303 7.40 -7.63 10.31
CA VAL A 303 5.97 -7.92 10.55
C VAL A 303 5.77 -9.11 11.48
N LYS A 304 6.56 -10.19 11.32
CA LYS A 304 6.54 -11.32 12.26
C LYS A 304 6.91 -10.88 13.67
N SER A 305 7.88 -9.97 13.82
CA SER A 305 8.29 -9.43 15.13
C SER A 305 7.18 -8.61 15.79
N VAL A 306 6.43 -7.79 15.01
CA VAL A 306 5.22 -7.11 15.48
C VAL A 306 4.17 -8.12 15.97
N ALA A 307 3.91 -9.17 15.20
CA ALA A 307 2.96 -10.22 15.54
C ALA A 307 3.39 -11.01 16.78
N ASN A 308 4.67 -11.35 16.89
CA ASN A 308 5.25 -12.03 18.05
C ASN A 308 5.02 -11.23 19.35
N LEU A 309 5.28 -9.91 19.33
CA LEU A 309 5.09 -9.05 20.51
C LEU A 309 3.62 -9.04 20.96
N GLN A 310 2.67 -8.97 20.03
CA GLN A 310 1.24 -8.98 20.37
C GLN A 310 0.75 -10.35 20.85
N MET A 311 1.27 -11.45 20.31
CA MET A 311 0.99 -12.80 20.83
C MET A 311 1.60 -13.00 22.21
N LEU A 312 2.84 -12.52 22.44
CA LEU A 312 3.54 -12.62 23.71
C LEU A 312 2.77 -11.95 24.86
N THR A 313 2.10 -10.85 24.58
CA THR A 313 1.36 -10.04 25.56
C THR A 313 -0.15 -10.29 25.53
N GLY A 314 -0.66 -11.26 24.76
CA GLY A 314 -2.08 -11.60 24.68
C GLY A 314 -2.96 -10.50 24.08
N ASN A 315 -2.40 -9.55 23.33
CA ASN A 315 -3.10 -8.38 22.80
C ASN A 315 -3.71 -8.63 21.41
N LEU A 316 -4.55 -9.66 21.29
CA LEU A 316 -5.23 -10.07 20.06
C LEU A 316 -6.65 -10.56 20.32
N GLY A 317 -7.53 -10.36 19.34
CA GLY A 317 -8.87 -10.91 19.33
C GLY A 317 -9.89 -10.22 20.24
N ARG A 318 -9.59 -9.04 20.79
CA ARG A 318 -10.47 -8.25 21.66
C ARG A 318 -10.38 -6.75 21.34
N PRO A 319 -11.37 -5.94 21.76
CA PRO A 319 -11.35 -4.49 21.55
C PRO A 319 -10.10 -3.81 22.13
N GLY A 320 -9.64 -2.75 21.48
CA GLY A 320 -8.49 -1.97 21.91
C GLY A 320 -7.13 -2.63 21.74
N THR A 321 -7.07 -3.79 21.07
CA THR A 321 -5.82 -4.55 20.84
C THR A 321 -5.50 -4.66 19.36
N GLY A 322 -4.59 -5.55 18.98
CA GLY A 322 -4.38 -5.99 17.61
C GLY A 322 -3.13 -5.49 16.93
N VAL A 323 -2.89 -6.09 15.78
CA VAL A 323 -1.85 -5.72 14.80
C VAL A 323 -2.51 -4.93 13.69
N ASN A 324 -2.34 -3.62 13.70
CA ASN A 324 -3.08 -2.69 12.87
C ASN A 324 -2.20 -2.10 11.77
N ALA A 325 -2.14 -2.80 10.63
CA ALA A 325 -1.41 -2.38 9.45
C ALA A 325 -2.15 -1.26 8.72
N LEU A 326 -1.56 -0.07 8.63
CA LEU A 326 -2.17 1.11 8.01
C LEU A 326 -1.80 1.19 6.54
N ARG A 327 -2.66 0.67 5.67
CA ARG A 327 -2.44 0.63 4.22
C ARG A 327 -2.47 2.03 3.62
N GLY A 328 -1.50 2.32 2.73
CA GLY A 328 -1.28 3.65 2.18
C GLY A 328 -2.32 4.07 1.15
N GLN A 329 -2.84 3.15 0.35
CA GLN A 329 -3.78 3.44 -0.73
C GLN A 329 -5.19 2.93 -0.40
N ASN A 330 -6.19 3.57 -1.01
CA ASN A 330 -7.60 3.38 -0.68
C ASN A 330 -8.10 1.94 -0.88
N ASN A 331 -7.74 1.29 -1.98
CA ASN A 331 -8.20 -0.07 -2.33
C ASN A 331 -7.06 -1.10 -2.44
N VAL A 332 -5.91 -0.86 -1.78
CA VAL A 332 -4.81 -1.84 -1.82
C VAL A 332 -5.20 -3.17 -1.15
N GLN A 333 -6.07 -3.11 -0.13
CA GLN A 333 -6.64 -4.33 0.47
C GLN A 333 -7.50 -5.07 -0.55
N GLY A 334 -8.42 -4.37 -1.23
CA GLY A 334 -9.32 -4.97 -2.20
C GLY A 334 -8.60 -5.54 -3.42
N ALA A 335 -7.57 -4.90 -3.94
CA ALA A 335 -6.77 -5.45 -5.02
C ALA A 335 -6.09 -6.78 -4.63
N CYS A 336 -5.58 -6.89 -3.38
CA CYS A 336 -5.11 -8.15 -2.82
C CYS A 336 -6.24 -9.18 -2.70
N ASP A 337 -7.40 -8.77 -2.17
CA ASP A 337 -8.57 -9.64 -1.96
C ASP A 337 -9.09 -10.21 -3.30
N MET A 338 -9.00 -9.43 -4.36
CA MET A 338 -9.41 -9.83 -5.72
C MET A 338 -8.36 -10.63 -6.48
N GLY A 339 -7.22 -10.95 -5.85
CA GLY A 339 -6.22 -11.85 -6.43
C GLY A 339 -5.33 -11.20 -7.50
N CYS A 340 -5.18 -9.87 -7.49
CA CYS A 340 -4.20 -9.18 -8.33
C CYS A 340 -2.78 -9.34 -7.77
N LEU A 341 -2.41 -10.57 -7.48
CA LEU A 341 -1.13 -11.00 -6.96
C LEU A 341 -0.67 -12.25 -7.72
N PRO A 342 0.64 -12.45 -7.95
CA PRO A 342 1.13 -13.53 -8.81
C PRO A 342 0.87 -14.95 -8.27
N VAL A 343 0.55 -15.07 -6.99
CA VAL A 343 0.49 -16.36 -6.26
C VAL A 343 -0.92 -16.80 -5.87
N VAL A 344 -1.96 -15.96 -6.07
CA VAL A 344 -3.34 -16.27 -5.63
C VAL A 344 -4.40 -15.82 -6.65
N PHE A 345 -5.56 -16.47 -6.59
CA PHE A 345 -6.84 -15.98 -7.08
C PHE A 345 -7.54 -15.14 -6.00
N SER A 346 -8.75 -14.65 -6.27
CA SER A 346 -9.52 -13.89 -5.28
C SER A 346 -9.75 -14.69 -3.99
N GLY A 347 -9.74 -13.98 -2.84
CA GLY A 347 -9.84 -14.59 -1.52
C GLY A 347 -8.58 -15.36 -1.09
N TYR A 348 -7.42 -15.01 -1.63
CA TYR A 348 -6.11 -15.61 -1.28
C TYR A 348 -6.02 -17.13 -1.58
N GLN A 349 -6.85 -17.64 -2.48
CA GLN A 349 -6.81 -19.03 -2.93
C GLN A 349 -5.59 -19.24 -3.84
N LYS A 350 -4.68 -20.14 -3.47
CA LYS A 350 -3.38 -20.30 -4.15
C LYS A 350 -3.55 -20.78 -5.60
N VAL A 351 -2.84 -20.16 -6.55
CA VAL A 351 -2.89 -20.55 -7.96
C VAL A 351 -2.31 -21.95 -8.22
N ILE A 352 -1.39 -22.40 -7.36
CA ILE A 352 -0.77 -23.74 -7.42
C ILE A 352 -1.62 -24.84 -6.80
N ASP A 353 -2.72 -24.50 -6.13
CA ASP A 353 -3.64 -25.46 -5.56
C ASP A 353 -4.61 -25.92 -6.67
N GLU A 354 -4.60 -27.24 -6.95
CA GLU A 354 -5.39 -27.82 -8.04
C GLU A 354 -6.88 -27.62 -7.85
N ALA A 355 -7.39 -27.68 -6.62
CA ALA A 355 -8.82 -27.51 -6.34
C ALA A 355 -9.24 -26.04 -6.56
N ALA A 356 -8.43 -25.09 -6.10
CA ALA A 356 -8.66 -23.68 -6.37
C ALA A 356 -8.56 -23.37 -7.86
N HIS A 357 -7.54 -23.85 -8.54
CA HIS A 357 -7.36 -23.66 -9.97
C HIS A 357 -8.56 -24.18 -10.78
N LYS A 358 -8.98 -25.42 -10.49
CA LYS A 358 -10.16 -26.03 -11.12
C LYS A 358 -11.44 -25.24 -10.85
N LYS A 359 -11.65 -24.77 -9.60
CA LYS A 359 -12.81 -23.95 -9.23
C LYS A 359 -12.94 -22.71 -10.11
N PHE A 360 -11.83 -21.97 -10.33
CA PHE A 360 -11.85 -20.77 -11.16
C PHE A 360 -11.97 -21.09 -12.65
N ALA A 361 -11.31 -22.13 -13.14
CA ALA A 361 -11.43 -22.58 -14.53
C ALA A 361 -12.89 -22.97 -14.88
N ASP A 362 -13.53 -23.78 -14.02
CA ASP A 362 -14.93 -24.20 -14.20
C ASP A 362 -15.90 -23.01 -14.16
N ALA A 363 -15.72 -22.11 -13.17
CA ALA A 363 -16.61 -20.97 -12.98
C ALA A 363 -16.52 -19.93 -14.12
N TRP A 364 -15.35 -19.72 -14.68
CA TRP A 364 -15.13 -18.75 -15.77
C TRP A 364 -15.45 -19.32 -17.15
N GLY A 365 -15.37 -20.64 -17.34
CA GLY A 365 -15.78 -21.34 -18.56
C GLY A 365 -15.01 -20.90 -19.80
N PHE A 366 -13.70 -20.67 -19.69
CA PHE A 366 -12.86 -20.42 -20.86
C PHE A 366 -12.68 -21.72 -21.65
N PRO A 367 -12.97 -21.74 -22.99
CA PRO A 367 -13.00 -22.96 -23.77
C PRO A 367 -11.64 -23.66 -23.89
N ASP A 368 -10.58 -22.90 -23.77
CA ASP A 368 -9.19 -23.33 -23.91
C ASP A 368 -8.41 -23.22 -22.57
N GLY A 369 -9.15 -23.16 -21.44
CA GLY A 369 -8.60 -23.12 -20.10
C GLY A 369 -8.10 -21.74 -19.66
N ILE A 370 -7.47 -21.71 -18.49
CA ILE A 370 -6.86 -20.51 -17.88
C ILE A 370 -5.32 -20.68 -17.78
N CYS A 371 -4.64 -19.73 -17.17
CA CYS A 371 -3.18 -19.79 -16.97
C CYS A 371 -2.73 -21.10 -16.31
N GLU A 372 -1.46 -21.47 -16.48
CA GLU A 372 -0.87 -22.61 -15.77
C GLU A 372 -0.93 -22.46 -14.23
N PRO A 373 -1.06 -23.58 -13.46
CA PRO A 373 -1.07 -23.56 -11.99
C PRO A 373 0.34 -23.34 -11.41
N LYS A 374 0.94 -22.21 -11.75
CA LYS A 374 2.28 -21.79 -11.33
C LYS A 374 2.25 -20.34 -10.83
N ASN A 375 3.15 -20.00 -9.90
CA ASN A 375 3.34 -18.62 -9.48
C ASN A 375 3.88 -17.76 -10.63
N GLY A 376 3.44 -16.51 -10.69
CA GLY A 376 3.96 -15.50 -11.61
C GLY A 376 5.10 -14.68 -10.99
N TYR A 377 5.60 -13.71 -11.73
CA TYR A 377 6.54 -12.70 -11.24
C TYR A 377 5.81 -11.60 -10.48
N GLU A 378 6.42 -11.11 -9.41
CA GLU A 378 6.07 -9.87 -8.71
C GLU A 378 6.51 -8.65 -9.55
N VAL A 379 5.86 -7.49 -9.35
CA VAL A 379 6.17 -6.28 -10.16
C VAL A 379 7.65 -5.90 -10.11
N THR A 380 8.29 -5.99 -8.95
CA THR A 380 9.73 -5.72 -8.80
C THR A 380 10.59 -6.69 -9.61
N VAL A 381 10.23 -7.97 -9.60
CA VAL A 381 10.89 -9.00 -10.43
C VAL A 381 10.57 -8.81 -11.92
N MET A 382 9.35 -8.37 -12.27
CA MET A 382 9.03 -8.03 -13.68
C MET A 382 9.95 -6.92 -14.20
N MET A 383 10.20 -5.87 -13.39
CA MET A 383 11.10 -4.77 -13.78
C MET A 383 12.55 -5.25 -13.95
N ASP A 384 13.03 -6.12 -13.05
CA ASP A 384 14.36 -6.74 -13.17
C ASP A 384 14.47 -7.60 -14.44
N VAL A 385 13.44 -8.42 -14.73
CA VAL A 385 13.40 -9.27 -15.93
C VAL A 385 13.40 -8.42 -17.20
N LEU A 386 12.60 -7.34 -17.24
CA LEU A 386 12.58 -6.44 -18.39
C LEU A 386 13.93 -5.77 -18.64
N ALA A 387 14.62 -5.32 -17.58
CA ALA A 387 15.87 -4.59 -17.71
C ALA A 387 17.08 -5.48 -17.99
N ASP A 388 17.11 -6.69 -17.39
CA ASP A 388 18.29 -7.55 -17.37
C ASP A 388 18.17 -8.77 -18.32
N LYS A 389 16.94 -9.13 -18.73
CA LYS A 389 16.64 -10.24 -19.64
C LYS A 389 15.67 -9.79 -20.74
N PRO A 390 16.04 -8.79 -21.55
CA PRO A 390 15.16 -8.26 -22.59
C PRO A 390 14.68 -9.37 -23.53
N GLY A 391 13.37 -9.38 -23.81
CA GLY A 391 12.72 -10.40 -24.64
C GLY A 391 12.12 -11.59 -23.90
N GLU A 392 12.32 -11.74 -22.58
CA GLU A 392 11.57 -12.70 -21.76
C GLU A 392 10.12 -12.21 -21.54
N LEU A 393 9.94 -10.96 -21.10
CA LEU A 393 8.67 -10.24 -21.13
C LEU A 393 8.67 -9.27 -22.31
N LYS A 394 7.64 -9.30 -23.15
CA LYS A 394 7.54 -8.50 -24.38
C LYS A 394 6.34 -7.58 -24.39
N CYS A 395 5.32 -7.93 -23.63
CA CYS A 395 4.04 -7.24 -23.62
C CYS A 395 3.57 -6.96 -22.21
N MET A 396 3.11 -5.73 -21.95
CA MET A 396 2.58 -5.37 -20.63
C MET A 396 1.30 -4.53 -20.74
N TYR A 397 0.34 -4.81 -19.87
CA TYR A 397 -0.87 -4.02 -19.69
C TYR A 397 -0.90 -3.44 -18.27
N ILE A 398 -0.82 -2.12 -18.17
CA ILE A 398 -0.79 -1.38 -16.89
C ILE A 398 -2.09 -0.60 -16.74
N MET A 399 -2.80 -0.79 -15.62
CA MET A 399 -4.03 -0.10 -15.29
C MET A 399 -3.87 0.72 -14.01
N GLY A 400 -3.87 2.06 -14.13
CA GLY A 400 -3.90 2.99 -12.99
C GLY A 400 -2.66 2.96 -12.09
N GLU A 401 -1.49 2.63 -12.65
CA GLU A 401 -0.20 2.62 -11.95
C GLU A 401 0.87 3.42 -12.70
N ASN A 402 1.84 3.94 -11.95
CA ASN A 402 2.91 4.78 -12.50
C ASN A 402 4.29 4.30 -12.01
N PRO A 403 4.78 3.13 -12.48
CA PRO A 403 6.10 2.56 -12.12
C PRO A 403 7.26 3.53 -12.30
N MET A 404 7.19 4.43 -13.30
CA MET A 404 8.20 5.48 -13.55
C MET A 404 8.37 6.49 -12.42
N ILE A 405 7.51 6.44 -11.37
CA ILE A 405 7.64 7.26 -10.15
C ILE A 405 7.63 6.40 -8.89
N SER A 406 6.89 5.27 -8.89
CA SER A 406 6.65 4.47 -7.69
C SER A 406 7.72 3.43 -7.39
N ASP A 407 8.37 2.88 -8.40
CA ASP A 407 9.29 1.75 -8.26
C ASP A 407 10.71 2.22 -7.86
N PRO A 408 11.53 1.37 -7.26
CA PRO A 408 12.91 1.75 -6.88
C PRO A 408 13.81 1.79 -8.11
N ASP A 409 14.91 2.52 -8.03
CA ASP A 409 15.90 2.64 -9.11
C ASP A 409 15.25 2.97 -10.46
N LEU A 410 14.71 4.18 -10.57
CA LEU A 410 13.91 4.60 -11.74
C LEU A 410 14.66 4.48 -13.08
N HIS A 411 16.00 4.56 -13.10
CA HIS A 411 16.79 4.34 -14.31
C HIS A 411 16.70 2.89 -14.79
N HIS A 412 16.70 1.94 -13.85
CA HIS A 412 16.52 0.51 -14.13
C HIS A 412 15.09 0.23 -14.64
N VAL A 413 14.08 0.83 -14.01
CA VAL A 413 12.68 0.71 -14.44
C VAL A 413 12.47 1.27 -15.84
N GLU A 414 12.98 2.47 -16.12
CA GLU A 414 12.89 3.10 -17.46
C GLU A 414 13.56 2.24 -18.52
N LYS A 415 14.79 1.76 -18.24
CA LYS A 415 15.50 0.82 -19.11
C LYS A 415 14.63 -0.39 -19.42
N GLY A 416 14.03 -1.02 -18.40
CA GLY A 416 13.18 -2.19 -18.55
C GLY A 416 11.93 -1.92 -19.37
N LEU A 417 11.15 -0.90 -19.05
CA LEU A 417 9.92 -0.57 -19.77
C LEU A 417 10.16 -0.24 -21.26
N LYS A 418 11.31 0.34 -21.59
CA LYS A 418 11.71 0.62 -22.98
C LYS A 418 12.05 -0.63 -23.80
N THR A 419 12.27 -1.79 -23.19
CA THR A 419 12.50 -3.06 -23.91
C THR A 419 11.22 -3.72 -24.40
N LEU A 420 10.05 -3.30 -23.87
CA LEU A 420 8.76 -3.87 -24.25
C LEU A 420 8.44 -3.63 -25.72
N GLU A 421 8.10 -4.69 -26.43
CA GLU A 421 7.61 -4.62 -27.81
C GLU A 421 6.21 -4.00 -27.89
N PHE A 422 5.41 -4.15 -26.81
CA PHE A 422 4.08 -3.57 -26.71
C PHE A 422 3.68 -3.24 -25.27
N LEU A 423 3.44 -1.97 -25.00
CA LEU A 423 2.99 -1.46 -23.71
C LEU A 423 1.64 -0.74 -23.87
N VAL A 424 0.63 -1.17 -23.12
CA VAL A 424 -0.66 -0.51 -23.01
C VAL A 424 -0.79 0.08 -21.60
N VAL A 425 -1.13 1.35 -21.52
CA VAL A 425 -1.43 2.02 -20.24
C VAL A 425 -2.86 2.54 -20.26
N GLN A 426 -3.62 2.17 -19.25
CA GLN A 426 -4.98 2.65 -19.00
C GLN A 426 -4.97 3.52 -17.77
N ASP A 427 -5.22 4.81 -17.93
CA ASP A 427 -5.14 5.78 -16.84
C ASP A 427 -6.07 6.98 -17.09
N ILE A 428 -6.24 7.82 -16.09
CA ILE A 428 -7.01 9.06 -16.17
C ILE A 428 -6.19 10.27 -16.63
N PHE A 429 -4.86 10.17 -16.58
CA PHE A 429 -3.89 11.18 -17.01
C PHE A 429 -2.76 10.57 -17.85
N LEU A 430 -2.11 11.37 -18.65
CA LEU A 430 -0.87 10.97 -19.33
C LEU A 430 0.28 11.04 -18.30
N THR A 431 0.53 9.91 -17.63
CA THR A 431 1.59 9.77 -16.63
C THR A 431 2.96 9.50 -17.27
N GLU A 432 4.04 9.61 -16.50
CA GLU A 432 5.41 9.31 -16.95
C GLU A 432 5.51 7.88 -17.53
N THR A 433 4.79 6.92 -16.96
CA THR A 433 4.68 5.56 -17.51
C THR A 433 3.86 5.54 -18.81
N ALA A 434 2.76 6.29 -18.86
CA ALA A 434 1.93 6.39 -20.07
C ALA A 434 2.68 7.05 -21.22
N GLU A 435 3.61 7.96 -20.96
CA GLU A 435 4.48 8.55 -22.00
C GLU A 435 5.35 7.50 -22.73
N LEU A 436 5.67 6.38 -22.08
CA LEU A 436 6.41 5.27 -22.71
C LEU A 436 5.50 4.33 -23.50
N ALA A 437 4.18 4.35 -23.30
CA ALA A 437 3.23 3.40 -23.87
C ALA A 437 3.12 3.49 -25.40
N HIS A 438 2.71 2.38 -26.00
CA HIS A 438 2.32 2.30 -27.42
C HIS A 438 0.85 2.71 -27.62
N VAL A 439 0.01 2.38 -26.62
CA VAL A 439 -1.41 2.75 -26.59
C VAL A 439 -1.77 3.26 -25.19
N VAL A 440 -2.47 4.39 -25.12
CA VAL A 440 -3.01 4.94 -23.88
C VAL A 440 -4.54 4.97 -23.96
N LEU A 441 -5.20 4.35 -22.97
CA LEU A 441 -6.65 4.20 -22.92
C LEU A 441 -7.23 5.07 -21.81
N PRO A 442 -8.09 6.07 -22.11
CA PRO A 442 -8.65 6.99 -21.11
C PRO A 442 -9.70 6.28 -20.26
N SER A 443 -9.48 6.30 -18.93
CA SER A 443 -10.35 5.65 -17.95
C SER A 443 -11.08 6.63 -17.03
N CYS A 444 -11.93 6.08 -16.15
CA CYS A 444 -12.77 6.81 -15.22
C CYS A 444 -12.17 6.89 -13.82
N CYS A 445 -12.33 8.04 -13.15
CA CYS A 445 -12.01 8.17 -11.74
C CYS A 445 -13.18 7.70 -10.83
N TYR A 446 -12.93 7.69 -9.51
CA TYR A 446 -13.89 7.24 -8.49
C TYR A 446 -15.25 7.99 -8.50
N ALA A 447 -15.29 9.23 -8.98
CA ALA A 447 -16.49 10.07 -9.02
C ALA A 447 -17.38 9.80 -10.26
N GLU A 448 -16.88 9.03 -11.21
CA GLU A 448 -17.49 8.77 -12.52
C GLU A 448 -18.02 7.35 -12.67
N LYS A 449 -17.95 6.54 -11.61
CA LYS A 449 -18.33 5.11 -11.64
C LYS A 449 -18.93 4.63 -10.33
N ASP A 450 -19.74 3.57 -10.44
CA ASP A 450 -20.13 2.73 -9.32
C ASP A 450 -19.10 1.62 -9.13
N GLY A 451 -18.95 1.15 -7.90
CA GLY A 451 -18.07 0.06 -7.55
C GLY A 451 -17.83 -0.02 -6.05
N THR A 452 -16.95 -0.92 -5.65
CA THR A 452 -16.58 -1.09 -4.24
C THR A 452 -15.07 -0.93 -4.03
N GLN A 453 -14.69 -0.54 -2.82
CA GLN A 453 -13.30 -0.59 -2.34
C GLN A 453 -13.24 -1.24 -0.96
N THR A 454 -12.09 -1.80 -0.61
CA THR A 454 -11.84 -2.38 0.71
C THR A 454 -10.78 -1.60 1.45
N SER A 455 -11.17 -0.99 2.58
CA SER A 455 -10.29 -0.19 3.43
C SER A 455 -9.27 -1.04 4.20
N THR A 456 -8.32 -0.38 4.87
CA THR A 456 -7.27 -1.07 5.66
C THR A 456 -7.86 -1.98 6.74
N GLU A 457 -9.01 -1.61 7.33
CA GLU A 457 -9.72 -2.40 8.34
C GLU A 457 -10.60 -3.51 7.76
N ARG A 458 -10.44 -3.85 6.47
CA ARG A 458 -11.22 -4.90 5.77
C ARG A 458 -12.70 -4.53 5.55
N ARG A 459 -13.05 -3.25 5.66
CA ARG A 459 -14.40 -2.75 5.41
C ARG A 459 -14.60 -2.55 3.91
N VAL A 460 -15.59 -3.24 3.33
CA VAL A 460 -15.99 -3.09 1.94
C VAL A 460 -17.01 -1.97 1.83
N GLN A 461 -16.71 -0.95 1.04
CA GLN A 461 -17.47 0.30 0.94
C GLN A 461 -17.75 0.67 -0.50
N MET A 462 -18.85 1.43 -0.72
CA MET A 462 -19.32 1.80 -2.06
C MET A 462 -18.66 3.09 -2.57
N TRP A 463 -18.29 3.08 -3.84
CA TRP A 463 -18.25 4.28 -4.70
C TRP A 463 -19.59 4.43 -5.40
N ARG A 464 -19.98 5.68 -5.65
CA ARG A 464 -21.20 5.99 -6.41
C ARG A 464 -20.89 7.04 -7.46
N LYS A 465 -21.36 6.80 -8.68
CA LYS A 465 -21.25 7.73 -9.80
C LYS A 465 -21.92 9.05 -9.46
N ALA A 466 -21.16 10.13 -9.53
CA ALA A 466 -21.62 11.50 -9.28
C ALA A 466 -21.73 12.32 -10.58
N GLN A 467 -20.89 12.03 -11.58
CA GLN A 467 -20.91 12.70 -12.88
C GLN A 467 -20.54 11.73 -14.01
N ASP A 468 -20.75 12.17 -15.24
CA ASP A 468 -20.27 11.43 -16.41
C ASP A 468 -18.76 11.62 -16.62
N PRO A 469 -18.08 10.63 -17.21
CA PRO A 469 -16.67 10.73 -17.55
C PRO A 469 -16.40 11.85 -18.56
N PRO A 470 -15.17 12.41 -18.60
CA PRO A 470 -14.83 13.44 -19.57
C PRO A 470 -14.65 12.85 -20.99
N GLY A 471 -15.19 13.55 -21.98
CA GLY A 471 -15.03 13.18 -23.39
C GLY A 471 -15.54 11.78 -23.71
N GLN A 472 -14.64 10.92 -24.18
CA GLN A 472 -14.93 9.52 -24.53
C GLN A 472 -14.36 8.50 -23.53
N ALA A 473 -13.88 8.94 -22.35
CA ALA A 473 -13.33 8.03 -21.35
C ALA A 473 -14.35 6.95 -20.95
N LYS A 474 -13.89 5.71 -20.74
CA LYS A 474 -14.73 4.55 -20.43
C LYS A 474 -14.39 3.98 -19.05
N LEU A 475 -15.36 3.27 -18.46
CA LEU A 475 -15.16 2.48 -17.24
C LEU A 475 -14.06 1.43 -17.47
N ASP A 476 -13.19 1.25 -16.50
CA ASP A 476 -12.04 0.33 -16.61
C ASP A 476 -12.45 -1.09 -16.98
N TRP A 477 -13.48 -1.62 -16.30
CA TRP A 477 -14.00 -2.96 -16.61
C TRP A 477 -14.65 -3.07 -18.01
N VAL A 478 -15.22 -1.98 -18.54
CA VAL A 478 -15.77 -1.96 -19.91
C VAL A 478 -14.65 -2.04 -20.93
N ILE A 479 -13.55 -1.32 -20.73
CA ILE A 479 -12.37 -1.40 -21.61
C ILE A 479 -11.83 -2.84 -21.63
N ILE A 480 -11.67 -3.46 -20.47
CA ILE A 480 -11.21 -4.86 -20.35
C ILE A 480 -12.17 -5.82 -21.07
N LYS A 481 -13.49 -5.67 -20.85
CA LYS A 481 -14.55 -6.47 -21.52
C LYS A 481 -14.47 -6.32 -23.05
N GLU A 482 -14.29 -5.11 -23.55
CA GLU A 482 -14.21 -4.84 -24.99
C GLU A 482 -12.95 -5.44 -25.63
N ILE A 483 -11.79 -5.40 -24.95
CA ILE A 483 -10.58 -6.10 -25.40
C ILE A 483 -10.83 -7.61 -25.41
N ALA A 484 -11.33 -8.18 -24.31
CA ALA A 484 -11.62 -9.60 -24.21
C ALA A 484 -12.61 -10.08 -25.32
N THR A 485 -13.61 -9.26 -25.62
CA THR A 485 -14.60 -9.55 -26.70
C THR A 485 -13.91 -9.62 -28.06
N ARG A 486 -13.02 -8.68 -28.39
CA ARG A 486 -12.26 -8.67 -29.65
C ARG A 486 -11.26 -9.83 -29.73
N MET A 487 -10.83 -10.34 -28.59
CA MET A 487 -10.00 -11.55 -28.52
C MET A 487 -10.79 -12.86 -28.63
N GLY A 488 -12.13 -12.82 -28.62
CA GLY A 488 -13.02 -13.98 -28.76
C GLY A 488 -13.66 -14.48 -27.46
N TYR A 489 -13.47 -13.78 -26.36
CA TYR A 489 -13.91 -14.21 -25.02
C TYR A 489 -15.09 -13.36 -24.45
N GLY A 490 -15.91 -12.75 -25.31
CA GLY A 490 -17.02 -11.89 -24.88
C GLY A 490 -18.05 -12.59 -23.99
N LYS A 491 -18.26 -13.90 -24.14
CA LYS A 491 -19.16 -14.69 -23.30
C LYS A 491 -18.70 -14.77 -21.83
N GLN A 492 -17.41 -14.82 -21.62
CA GLN A 492 -16.79 -14.88 -20.28
C GLN A 492 -16.86 -13.55 -19.53
N PHE A 493 -17.09 -12.45 -20.25
CA PHE A 493 -17.19 -11.07 -19.74
C PHE A 493 -18.59 -10.47 -19.99
N ALA A 494 -19.65 -11.28 -19.92
CA ALA A 494 -21.02 -10.88 -20.23
C ALA A 494 -21.68 -10.01 -19.13
N TRP A 495 -20.89 -9.15 -18.49
CA TRP A 495 -21.36 -8.22 -17.46
C TRP A 495 -22.00 -6.96 -18.08
N ASN A 496 -23.04 -6.43 -17.44
CA ASN A 496 -23.70 -5.19 -17.84
C ASN A 496 -23.52 -4.06 -16.81
N SER A 497 -23.06 -4.41 -15.59
CA SER A 497 -22.86 -3.49 -14.50
C SER A 497 -21.70 -3.92 -13.61
N ALA A 498 -21.20 -3.02 -12.78
CA ALA A 498 -20.25 -3.34 -11.73
C ALA A 498 -20.86 -4.32 -10.70
N GLU A 499 -22.17 -4.25 -10.45
CA GLU A 499 -22.87 -5.18 -9.57
C GLU A 499 -22.85 -6.62 -10.10
N ASP A 500 -22.94 -6.81 -11.43
CA ASP A 500 -22.80 -8.16 -12.03
C ASP A 500 -21.44 -8.76 -11.75
N ILE A 501 -20.38 -7.94 -11.85
CA ILE A 501 -19.00 -8.34 -11.53
C ILE A 501 -18.88 -8.65 -10.03
N PHE A 502 -19.46 -7.79 -9.17
CA PHE A 502 -19.48 -8.03 -7.73
C PHE A 502 -20.13 -9.35 -7.37
N ASN A 503 -21.28 -9.66 -7.97
CA ASN A 503 -22.00 -10.90 -7.75
C ASN A 503 -21.21 -12.14 -8.21
N GLU A 504 -20.46 -12.04 -9.31
CA GLU A 504 -19.56 -13.12 -9.76
C GLU A 504 -18.38 -13.29 -8.79
N MET A 505 -17.68 -12.21 -8.45
CA MET A 505 -16.51 -12.29 -7.56
C MET A 505 -16.88 -12.74 -6.14
N ALA A 506 -18.02 -12.33 -5.60
CA ALA A 506 -18.49 -12.73 -4.27
C ALA A 506 -18.72 -14.23 -4.17
N LYS A 507 -19.30 -14.86 -5.23
CA LYS A 507 -19.49 -16.31 -5.29
C LYS A 507 -18.18 -17.09 -5.25
N LEU A 508 -17.10 -16.52 -5.79
CA LEU A 508 -15.79 -17.16 -5.87
C LEU A 508 -14.88 -16.83 -4.70
N THR A 509 -15.21 -15.79 -3.94
CA THR A 509 -14.40 -15.25 -2.82
C THR A 509 -15.09 -15.54 -1.49
N PRO A 510 -14.71 -16.60 -0.77
CA PRO A 510 -15.43 -17.04 0.44
C PRO A 510 -15.61 -15.96 1.50
N SER A 511 -14.63 -15.07 1.65
CA SER A 511 -14.68 -13.94 2.61
C SER A 511 -15.72 -12.86 2.25
N TYR A 512 -16.21 -12.83 0.99
CA TYR A 512 -17.20 -11.87 0.47
C TYR A 512 -18.55 -12.51 0.18
N ALA A 513 -18.70 -13.83 0.31
CA ALA A 513 -19.85 -14.60 -0.17
C ALA A 513 -21.20 -14.11 0.36
N GLY A 514 -21.25 -13.53 1.54
CA GLY A 514 -22.46 -12.96 2.14
C GLY A 514 -22.70 -11.48 1.83
N MET A 515 -21.86 -10.83 1.02
CA MET A 515 -21.99 -9.41 0.70
C MET A 515 -22.83 -9.21 -0.58
N SER A 516 -23.51 -8.07 -0.65
CA SER A 516 -24.21 -7.59 -1.85
C SER A 516 -24.22 -6.06 -1.86
N TYR A 517 -24.44 -5.44 -3.01
CA TYR A 517 -24.57 -3.99 -3.13
C TYR A 517 -25.64 -3.43 -2.19
N ALA A 518 -26.77 -4.11 -2.09
CA ALA A 518 -27.87 -3.71 -1.18
C ALA A 518 -27.43 -3.67 0.29
N ARG A 519 -26.58 -4.61 0.73
CA ARG A 519 -26.03 -4.62 2.09
C ARG A 519 -24.96 -3.57 2.28
N LEU A 520 -24.08 -3.38 1.27
CA LEU A 520 -22.98 -2.39 1.31
C LEU A 520 -23.47 -0.95 1.15
N ALA A 521 -24.67 -0.73 0.66
CA ALA A 521 -25.29 0.59 0.55
C ALA A 521 -25.60 1.23 1.91
N LYS A 522 -25.65 0.45 2.98
CA LYS A 522 -25.85 0.94 4.35
C LYS A 522 -24.59 1.70 4.84
N PRO A 523 -24.77 2.71 5.71
CA PRO A 523 -23.65 3.52 6.21
C PRO A 523 -22.53 2.72 6.89
N GLU A 524 -22.90 1.65 7.59
CA GLU A 524 -21.99 0.78 8.33
C GLU A 524 -21.10 -0.04 7.41
N ALA A 525 -21.58 -0.35 6.19
CA ALA A 525 -20.94 -1.28 5.25
C ALA A 525 -20.57 -2.61 5.95
N LEU A 526 -19.67 -3.41 5.43
CA LEU A 526 -19.36 -4.72 6.02
C LEU A 526 -17.86 -4.98 6.06
N HIS A 527 -17.38 -5.54 7.17
CA HIS A 527 -16.03 -6.10 7.24
C HIS A 527 -16.03 -7.56 6.79
N TRP A 528 -15.06 -7.95 5.97
CA TRP A 528 -14.82 -9.36 5.73
C TRP A 528 -14.01 -10.01 6.89
N PRO A 529 -14.11 -11.31 7.13
CA PRO A 529 -14.98 -12.28 6.51
C PRO A 529 -16.48 -12.04 6.73
N CYS A 530 -17.27 -12.20 5.67
CA CYS A 530 -18.74 -12.18 5.70
C CYS A 530 -19.26 -13.33 4.84
N PRO A 531 -19.26 -14.57 5.37
CA PRO A 531 -19.43 -15.79 4.57
C PRO A 531 -20.89 -16.07 4.15
N THR A 532 -21.87 -15.52 4.87
CA THR A 532 -23.30 -15.76 4.60
C THR A 532 -24.09 -14.45 4.54
N PRO A 533 -25.26 -14.42 3.83
CA PRO A 533 -26.05 -13.21 3.68
C PRO A 533 -26.59 -12.59 4.97
N ASP A 534 -26.70 -13.33 6.04
CA ASP A 534 -27.15 -12.90 7.37
C ASP A 534 -25.99 -12.55 8.29
N HIS A 535 -24.74 -12.88 7.93
CA HIS A 535 -23.55 -12.62 8.75
C HIS A 535 -23.31 -11.11 8.91
N PRO A 536 -23.11 -10.59 10.14
CA PRO A 536 -22.96 -9.14 10.39
C PRO A 536 -21.62 -8.52 9.94
N GLY A 537 -20.71 -9.31 9.40
CA GLY A 537 -19.32 -8.93 9.17
C GLY A 537 -18.44 -9.20 10.38
N THR A 538 -17.13 -9.11 10.20
CA THR A 538 -16.12 -9.45 11.22
C THR A 538 -15.19 -8.27 11.51
N PRO A 539 -15.57 -7.31 12.37
CA PRO A 539 -14.70 -6.15 12.66
C PRO A 539 -13.42 -6.53 13.39
N ILE A 540 -13.40 -7.58 14.22
CA ILE A 540 -12.23 -8.07 14.96
C ILE A 540 -11.96 -9.51 14.53
N LEU A 541 -10.76 -9.77 14.01
CA LEU A 541 -10.27 -11.12 13.69
C LEU A 541 -9.72 -11.84 14.94
N HIS A 542 -9.61 -13.14 14.85
CA HIS A 542 -8.90 -13.98 15.84
C HIS A 542 -9.50 -13.94 17.26
N LYS A 543 -10.82 -13.71 17.41
CA LYS A 543 -11.48 -13.70 18.71
C LYS A 543 -11.30 -15.04 19.45
N GLU A 544 -11.66 -16.14 18.80
CA GLU A 544 -11.62 -17.47 19.38
C GLU A 544 -10.41 -18.26 18.91
N LYS A 545 -10.09 -18.22 17.61
CA LYS A 545 -8.99 -18.97 16.99
C LYS A 545 -8.34 -18.17 15.88
N PHE A 546 -7.09 -18.48 15.59
CA PHE A 546 -6.38 -17.99 14.42
C PHE A 546 -6.87 -18.66 13.13
N ALA A 547 -6.54 -18.08 11.97
CA ALA A 547 -7.01 -18.60 10.68
C ALA A 547 -6.17 -19.78 10.15
N HIS A 548 -5.25 -20.31 10.94
CA HIS A 548 -4.55 -21.57 10.63
C HIS A 548 -5.48 -22.78 10.79
N PRO A 549 -5.22 -23.89 10.09
CA PRO A 549 -6.03 -25.11 10.21
C PRO A 549 -6.13 -25.66 11.64
N ASP A 550 -5.07 -25.53 12.44
CA ASP A 550 -5.02 -25.92 13.85
C ASP A 550 -5.62 -24.85 14.81
N GLY A 551 -5.96 -23.68 14.28
CA GLY A 551 -6.51 -22.56 15.06
C GLY A 551 -5.50 -21.82 15.93
N LEU A 552 -4.21 -22.13 15.84
CA LEU A 552 -3.15 -21.56 16.68
C LEU A 552 -2.36 -20.45 15.94
N GLY A 553 -1.95 -19.42 16.68
CA GLY A 553 -0.98 -18.43 16.21
C GLY A 553 0.44 -19.02 16.22
N GLN A 554 1.21 -18.70 15.20
CA GLN A 554 2.55 -19.21 15.00
C GLN A 554 3.59 -18.19 15.44
N PHE A 555 4.40 -18.49 16.45
CA PHE A 555 5.60 -17.71 16.76
C PHE A 555 6.74 -18.02 15.77
N PHE A 556 7.56 -17.02 15.52
CA PHE A 556 8.76 -17.15 14.69
C PHE A 556 10.00 -16.64 15.43
N ALA A 557 11.06 -17.42 15.44
CA ALA A 557 12.38 -16.96 15.83
C ALA A 557 12.96 -16.10 14.70
N VAL A 558 13.07 -14.80 14.93
CA VAL A 558 13.51 -13.83 13.91
C VAL A 558 14.84 -13.21 14.34
N PRO A 559 15.98 -13.61 13.74
CA PRO A 559 17.27 -12.98 14.02
C PRO A 559 17.37 -11.60 13.37
N TYR A 560 17.99 -10.66 14.08
CA TYR A 560 18.30 -9.32 13.54
C TYR A 560 19.32 -9.43 12.39
N LYS A 561 19.05 -8.67 11.33
CA LYS A 561 19.96 -8.44 10.21
C LYS A 561 19.99 -6.94 9.90
N PRO A 562 21.15 -6.36 9.55
CA PRO A 562 21.22 -4.97 9.14
C PRO A 562 20.54 -4.76 7.79
N PRO A 563 20.23 -3.48 7.41
CA PRO A 563 19.78 -3.13 6.07
C PRO A 563 20.77 -3.56 4.98
N ALA A 564 20.29 -3.65 3.74
CA ALA A 564 21.14 -3.99 2.59
C ALA A 564 22.24 -2.95 2.34
N GLU A 565 21.97 -1.66 2.64
CA GLU A 565 22.95 -0.58 2.60
C GLU A 565 23.07 0.09 3.96
N VAL A 566 24.30 0.24 4.40
CA VAL A 566 24.69 1.01 5.59
C VAL A 566 25.61 2.17 5.18
N PRO A 567 25.69 3.25 5.95
CA PRO A 567 26.63 4.34 5.68
C PRO A 567 28.08 3.85 5.58
N ASP A 568 28.81 4.42 4.64
CA ASP A 568 30.26 4.21 4.47
C ASP A 568 30.98 5.52 4.19
N ALA A 569 32.29 5.47 3.88
CA ALA A 569 33.09 6.65 3.66
C ALA A 569 32.67 7.46 2.41
N GLU A 570 32.08 6.80 1.40
CA GLU A 570 31.62 7.45 0.17
C GLU A 570 30.19 7.97 0.30
N TYR A 571 29.32 7.22 0.99
CA TYR A 571 27.90 7.53 1.21
C TYR A 571 27.60 7.59 2.71
N PRO A 572 27.93 8.69 3.40
CA PRO A 572 27.97 8.74 4.87
C PRO A 572 26.61 8.89 5.56
N PHE A 573 25.53 9.08 4.81
CA PHE A 573 24.18 9.25 5.36
C PHE A 573 23.27 8.11 4.96
N ILE A 574 22.20 7.91 5.75
CA ILE A 574 21.03 7.09 5.37
C ILE A 574 19.94 7.98 4.82
N LEU A 575 19.48 7.70 3.61
CA LEU A 575 18.25 8.25 3.05
C LEU A 575 17.07 7.34 3.42
N THR A 576 16.05 7.93 4.04
CA THR A 576 14.73 7.35 4.18
C THR A 576 13.71 8.15 3.38
N THR A 577 12.65 7.50 2.90
CA THR A 577 11.63 8.15 2.08
C THR A 577 10.26 8.09 2.73
N GLY A 578 9.34 8.95 2.32
CA GLY A 578 7.99 8.95 2.86
C GLY A 578 7.05 9.89 2.11
N ARG A 579 5.95 10.25 2.77
CA ARG A 579 4.92 11.16 2.25
C ARG A 579 4.85 12.43 3.11
N CYS A 580 4.33 13.50 2.54
CA CYS A 580 3.87 14.68 3.28
C CYS A 580 2.33 14.72 3.34
N ILE A 581 1.77 15.62 4.14
CA ILE A 581 0.32 15.71 4.36
C ILE A 581 -0.44 16.14 3.10
N TRP A 582 0.14 16.99 2.28
CA TRP A 582 -0.50 17.63 1.14
C TRP A 582 -0.49 16.78 -0.12
N GLN A 583 0.52 15.92 -0.26
CA GLN A 583 0.69 15.09 -1.45
C GLN A 583 0.38 13.61 -1.16
N TRP A 584 0.17 12.82 -2.20
CA TRP A 584 -0.20 11.44 -2.04
C TRP A 584 0.38 10.52 -3.14
N HIS A 585 1.18 9.52 -2.73
CA HIS A 585 1.91 8.58 -3.58
C HIS A 585 2.66 9.28 -4.72
N THR A 586 2.45 8.89 -5.99
CA THR A 586 3.13 9.49 -7.15
C THR A 586 2.78 10.96 -7.43
N GLY A 587 1.91 11.56 -6.62
CA GLY A 587 1.45 12.94 -6.83
C GLY A 587 0.48 13.13 -7.99
N THR A 588 0.24 12.12 -8.82
CA THR A 588 -0.55 12.22 -10.07
C THR A 588 -1.88 12.94 -9.90
N MET A 589 -2.64 12.65 -8.82
CA MET A 589 -3.91 13.32 -8.53
C MET A 589 -3.74 14.58 -7.69
N THR A 590 -2.91 14.54 -6.64
CA THR A 590 -2.79 15.66 -5.70
C THR A 590 -2.07 16.86 -6.28
N ARG A 591 -1.10 16.67 -7.18
CA ARG A 591 -0.45 17.75 -7.92
C ARG A 591 -1.35 18.40 -9.00
N ARG A 592 -2.49 17.77 -9.28
CA ARG A 592 -3.59 18.31 -10.11
C ARG A 592 -4.77 18.79 -9.25
N SER A 593 -4.55 18.96 -7.98
CA SER A 593 -5.44 19.65 -7.05
C SER A 593 -4.80 21.00 -6.71
N HIS A 594 -5.37 22.09 -7.20
CA HIS A 594 -4.82 23.44 -7.04
C HIS A 594 -4.54 23.77 -5.55
N SER A 595 -5.49 23.44 -4.69
CA SER A 595 -5.39 23.72 -3.26
C SER A 595 -4.30 22.89 -2.56
N LEU A 596 -4.12 21.64 -2.96
CA LEU A 596 -3.09 20.78 -2.37
C LEU A 596 -1.69 21.09 -2.89
N GLU A 597 -1.57 21.35 -4.20
CA GLU A 597 -0.29 21.68 -4.83
C GLU A 597 0.27 23.02 -4.33
N ALA A 598 -0.61 24.01 -4.08
CA ALA A 598 -0.20 25.31 -3.56
C ALA A 598 0.46 25.25 -2.17
N GLU A 599 0.10 24.28 -1.35
CA GLU A 599 0.65 24.13 0.01
C GLU A 599 2.08 23.55 0.03
N GLU A 600 2.39 22.62 -0.88
CA GLU A 600 3.72 21.99 -0.94
C GLU A 600 4.05 21.64 -2.41
N PRO A 601 4.43 22.64 -3.23
CA PRO A 601 4.60 22.49 -4.68
C PRO A 601 5.92 21.81 -5.07
N THR A 602 6.92 21.75 -4.17
CA THR A 602 8.26 21.23 -4.46
C THR A 602 8.70 20.19 -3.45
N GLY A 603 9.50 19.22 -3.89
CA GLY A 603 10.16 18.30 -2.99
C GLY A 603 11.33 18.93 -2.25
N TRP A 604 11.80 18.26 -1.19
CA TRP A 604 12.92 18.68 -0.36
C TRP A 604 13.68 17.48 0.19
N ILE A 605 14.88 17.74 0.72
CA ILE A 605 15.61 16.79 1.55
C ILE A 605 15.80 17.36 2.96
N GLU A 606 15.36 16.61 3.99
CA GLU A 606 15.61 16.98 5.39
C GLU A 606 17.04 16.61 5.78
N ILE A 607 17.72 17.56 6.43
CA ILE A 607 19.11 17.40 6.91
C ILE A 607 19.16 17.91 8.34
N ASN A 608 19.81 17.14 9.24
CA ASN A 608 20.02 17.56 10.62
C ASN A 608 20.91 18.81 10.67
N PRO A 609 20.70 19.78 11.59
CA PRO A 609 21.49 21.03 11.68
C PRO A 609 23.00 20.81 11.90
N GLU A 610 23.39 19.76 12.62
CA GLU A 610 24.81 19.44 12.82
C GLU A 610 25.47 18.95 11.53
N ASP A 611 24.75 18.08 10.79
CA ASP A 611 25.21 17.57 9.51
C ASP A 611 25.23 18.68 8.44
N ALA A 612 24.21 19.53 8.39
CA ALA A 612 24.15 20.67 7.50
C ALA A 612 25.30 21.67 7.74
N LYS A 613 25.60 21.94 9.01
CA LYS A 613 26.74 22.78 9.40
C LYS A 613 28.08 22.19 8.94
N ALA A 614 28.26 20.88 9.12
CA ALA A 614 29.47 20.17 8.69
C ALA A 614 29.68 20.23 7.18
N LEU A 615 28.58 20.23 6.41
CA LEU A 615 28.55 20.29 4.95
C LEU A 615 28.50 21.73 4.39
N GLY A 616 28.42 22.77 5.25
CA GLY A 616 28.28 24.17 4.81
C GLY A 616 26.92 24.47 4.14
N ILE A 617 25.90 23.68 4.44
CA ILE A 617 24.56 23.79 3.87
C ILE A 617 23.66 24.64 4.78
N LYS A 618 22.89 25.55 4.17
CA LYS A 618 21.85 26.35 4.83
C LYS A 618 20.46 25.89 4.38
N ASN A 619 19.45 26.22 5.17
CA ASN A 619 18.07 25.97 4.79
C ASN A 619 17.72 26.66 3.48
N GLY A 620 17.15 25.91 2.51
CA GLY A 620 16.82 26.40 1.17
C GLY A 620 17.96 26.27 0.14
N ASP A 621 19.19 25.98 0.53
CA ASP A 621 20.27 25.73 -0.43
C ASP A 621 19.92 24.53 -1.34
N MET A 622 20.24 24.63 -2.62
CA MET A 622 20.19 23.48 -3.52
C MET A 622 21.32 22.52 -3.20
N VAL A 623 20.98 21.25 -3.03
CA VAL A 623 21.94 20.19 -2.76
C VAL A 623 21.82 19.09 -3.79
N LYS A 624 22.93 18.40 -4.02
CA LYS A 624 23.04 17.21 -4.84
C LYS A 624 23.06 16.00 -3.92
N ALA A 625 22.00 15.18 -3.99
CA ALA A 625 21.91 13.89 -3.32
C ALA A 625 22.32 12.80 -4.31
N THR A 626 23.31 11.99 -3.96
CA THR A 626 23.87 10.94 -4.82
C THR A 626 23.88 9.61 -4.11
N THR A 627 23.42 8.57 -4.78
CA THR A 627 23.56 7.17 -4.37
C THR A 627 24.26 6.37 -5.45
N ARG A 628 24.44 5.07 -5.25
CA ARG A 628 25.05 4.17 -6.26
C ARG A 628 24.22 4.04 -7.55
N ARG A 629 22.96 4.50 -7.55
CA ARG A 629 22.01 4.38 -8.68
C ARG A 629 21.82 5.66 -9.47
N GLY A 630 21.94 6.80 -8.80
CA GLY A 630 21.71 8.07 -9.47
C GLY A 630 21.91 9.26 -8.59
N THR A 631 21.55 10.41 -9.14
CA THR A 631 21.72 11.72 -8.53
C THR A 631 20.45 12.54 -8.71
N VAL A 632 20.08 13.29 -7.67
CA VAL A 632 18.95 14.22 -7.68
C VAL A 632 19.39 15.56 -7.08
N ASN A 633 19.00 16.66 -7.72
CA ASN A 633 19.14 17.99 -7.18
C ASN A 633 17.85 18.39 -6.47
N VAL A 634 17.95 18.85 -5.22
CA VAL A 634 16.77 19.07 -4.37
C VAL A 634 17.06 20.17 -3.34
N PRO A 635 16.09 21.03 -2.96
CA PRO A 635 16.26 22.00 -1.89
C PRO A 635 16.48 21.34 -0.52
N ALA A 636 17.42 21.83 0.26
CA ALA A 636 17.66 21.40 1.63
C ALA A 636 16.65 22.02 2.60
N ARG A 637 16.04 21.18 3.44
CA ARG A 637 15.25 21.58 4.61
C ARG A 637 16.05 21.24 5.86
N VAL A 638 16.73 22.22 6.43
CA VAL A 638 17.52 22.01 7.65
C VAL A 638 16.59 22.02 8.85
N THR A 639 16.50 20.90 9.57
CA THR A 639 15.57 20.73 10.69
C THR A 639 16.14 19.79 11.76
N PRO A 640 15.93 20.10 13.06
CA PRO A 640 16.26 19.18 14.14
C PRO A 640 15.31 17.97 14.24
N ASP A 641 14.26 17.94 13.44
CA ASP A 641 13.24 16.88 13.46
C ASP A 641 13.73 15.56 12.85
N ILE A 642 14.87 15.56 12.14
CA ILE A 642 15.52 14.35 11.61
C ILE A 642 16.75 13.98 12.46
N MET A 643 16.99 12.68 12.67
CA MET A 643 18.15 12.17 13.38
C MET A 643 19.45 12.54 12.64
N LYS A 644 20.52 12.83 13.38
CA LYS A 644 21.86 13.01 12.81
C LYS A 644 22.31 11.76 12.03
N GLY A 645 22.90 11.97 10.86
CA GLY A 645 23.32 10.92 9.93
C GLY A 645 22.17 10.29 9.11
N VAL A 646 20.95 10.79 9.29
CA VAL A 646 19.76 10.36 8.54
C VAL A 646 19.20 11.53 7.74
N THR A 647 18.72 11.29 6.54
CA THR A 647 18.05 12.25 5.68
C THR A 647 16.71 11.71 5.22
N PHE A 648 15.78 12.60 4.86
CA PHE A 648 14.46 12.22 4.40
C PHE A 648 14.07 12.95 3.13
N MET A 649 13.47 12.25 2.17
CA MET A 649 12.86 12.84 0.97
C MET A 649 11.42 12.35 0.79
N PRO A 650 10.46 13.25 0.44
CA PRO A 650 9.15 12.84 -0.04
C PRO A 650 9.26 12.31 -1.48
N PHE A 651 8.52 11.24 -1.80
CA PHE A 651 8.60 10.57 -3.10
C PHE A 651 7.50 10.99 -4.10
N HIS A 652 6.90 12.17 -3.91
CA HIS A 652 5.76 12.63 -4.72
C HIS A 652 6.14 13.39 -5.99
N TYR A 653 7.37 13.87 -6.06
CA TYR A 653 7.80 14.92 -7.00
C TYR A 653 8.70 14.33 -8.08
N LYS A 654 8.23 14.39 -9.34
CA LYS A 654 8.99 13.88 -10.49
C LYS A 654 10.28 14.68 -10.77
N GLU A 655 10.27 15.98 -10.44
CA GLU A 655 11.38 16.90 -10.66
C GLU A 655 12.60 16.58 -9.76
N CYS A 656 12.35 15.96 -8.63
CA CYS A 656 13.38 15.48 -7.69
C CYS A 656 12.99 14.09 -7.16
N ALA A 657 12.73 13.16 -8.08
CA ALA A 657 12.19 11.85 -7.76
C ALA A 657 13.10 11.05 -6.82
N ALA A 658 12.66 10.90 -5.56
CA ALA A 658 13.43 10.20 -4.53
C ALA A 658 13.78 8.75 -4.93
N ASN A 659 12.95 8.12 -5.77
CA ASN A 659 13.17 6.75 -6.22
C ASN A 659 14.26 6.59 -7.30
N VAL A 660 14.82 7.66 -7.84
CA VAL A 660 16.11 7.64 -8.56
C VAL A 660 17.24 7.17 -7.63
N LEU A 661 17.09 7.46 -6.32
CA LEU A 661 18.11 7.21 -5.31
C LEU A 661 17.94 5.88 -4.57
N THR A 662 16.71 5.32 -4.54
CA THR A 662 16.40 4.14 -3.73
C THR A 662 16.98 2.87 -4.31
N ASN A 663 17.39 1.93 -3.45
CA ASN A 663 17.96 0.67 -3.88
C ASN A 663 16.88 -0.35 -4.25
N ASN A 664 17.21 -1.28 -5.14
CA ASN A 664 16.35 -2.36 -5.59
C ASN A 664 16.56 -3.68 -4.80
N ALA A 665 17.24 -3.64 -3.66
CA ALA A 665 17.35 -4.81 -2.78
C ALA A 665 15.98 -5.21 -2.26
N LEU A 666 15.64 -6.49 -2.36
CA LEU A 666 14.31 -7.02 -2.09
C LEU A 666 14.26 -7.89 -0.83
N ASP A 667 13.15 -7.82 -0.10
CA ASP A 667 12.80 -8.85 0.88
C ASP A 667 12.76 -10.22 0.18
N PRO A 668 13.41 -11.25 0.74
CA PRO A 668 13.53 -12.55 0.08
C PRO A 668 12.19 -13.27 -0.11
N ILE A 669 11.18 -12.96 0.70
CA ILE A 669 9.86 -13.61 0.69
C ILE A 669 8.83 -12.74 -0.06
N ALA A 670 8.65 -11.50 0.38
CA ALA A 670 7.62 -10.61 -0.15
C ALA A 670 8.06 -9.85 -1.40
N LYS A 671 9.34 -9.85 -1.76
CA LYS A 671 9.91 -9.10 -2.90
C LYS A 671 9.61 -7.59 -2.85
N ILE A 672 9.42 -7.05 -1.63
CA ILE A 672 9.26 -5.62 -1.41
C ILE A 672 10.63 -4.94 -1.40
N PRO A 673 10.80 -3.76 -2.04
CA PRO A 673 12.09 -3.07 -2.06
C PRO A 673 12.37 -2.29 -0.78
N GLU A 674 13.67 -2.05 -0.50
CA GLU A 674 14.14 -1.32 0.68
C GLU A 674 14.16 0.19 0.47
N PHE A 675 12.98 0.82 0.52
CA PHE A 675 12.84 2.27 0.38
C PHE A 675 13.24 3.09 1.63
N LYS A 676 13.51 2.45 2.76
CA LYS A 676 13.70 3.12 4.05
C LYS A 676 15.15 3.18 4.51
N ALA A 677 16.06 2.53 3.80
CA ALA A 677 17.49 2.53 4.14
C ALA A 677 18.34 2.46 2.86
N CYS A 678 18.78 3.62 2.37
CA CYS A 678 19.67 3.73 1.22
C CYS A 678 20.86 4.61 1.63
N ALA A 679 22.09 4.17 1.35
CA ALA A 679 23.28 4.98 1.61
C ALA A 679 23.36 6.13 0.61
N VAL A 680 23.56 7.37 1.09
CA VAL A 680 23.53 8.60 0.28
C VAL A 680 24.64 9.55 0.65
N LYS A 681 25.18 10.26 -0.33
CA LYS A 681 26.07 11.40 -0.21
C LYS A 681 25.30 12.68 -0.49
N ILE A 682 25.57 13.74 0.27
CA ILE A 682 24.96 15.06 0.08
C ILE A 682 26.06 16.09 -0.11
N GLU A 683 25.94 16.89 -1.15
CA GLU A 683 26.88 17.95 -1.50
C GLU A 683 26.13 19.25 -1.80
N LYS A 684 26.66 20.37 -1.32
CA LYS A 684 26.10 21.68 -1.69
C LYS A 684 26.40 21.97 -3.16
N ILE A 685 25.42 22.51 -3.88
CA ILE A 685 25.60 23.00 -5.25
C ILE A 685 26.07 24.46 -5.17
N GLU A 686 27.28 24.70 -5.63
CA GLU A 686 27.83 26.07 -5.69
C GLU A 686 27.17 26.84 -6.85
N GLY A 687 26.69 28.06 -6.61
CA GLY A 687 26.19 28.98 -7.64
C GLY A 687 24.68 28.83 -8.00
N GLY A 688 23.91 28.12 -7.25
CA GLY A 688 22.44 28.08 -7.39
C GLY A 688 21.77 29.15 -6.48
N ASN A 689 21.44 30.29 -7.04
CA ASN A 689 20.49 31.25 -6.46
C ASN A 689 19.07 30.91 -6.95
#